data_24771f9445cfc9707a4b25ed7261f9ff
#
_entry.id   24771f9445cfc9707a4b25ed7261f9ff
#
_cell.length_a   1.000
_cell.length_b   1.000
_cell.length_c   1.000
_cell.angle_alpha   90.00
_cell.angle_beta   90.00
_cell.angle_gamma   90.00
#
_symmetry.space_group_name_H-M   'P 1'
#
loop_
_entity.id
_entity.type
_entity.pdbx_description
1 polymer ?
#
loop_
_entity_poly.entity_id
_entity_poly.type
_entity_poly.pdbx_seq_one_letter_code
_entity_poly.pdbx_strand_id
1 'polypeptide(L)'
;MLDFWIMRNVLTILLLATAAWAQIYVAPHGDDSNPGTESRPIRTLNHARDLVRARNRALAADLTVRLAPGTYRLTQPLELDARDSGSNGHNVIYTSAVEGQYPVVSGAVAVTGWKVVDKARNLWSALAPEALGNTRQIYVDGVRAHRARGRLPVEVTQTETGYTASSAAMAAWRNPGDIEFVYTGGNSIWNERSQGLGPWTEPRCPVAAIQGANIVMAQPCWVNSTKRIMLPSGERTANLVGGASVGKQPAYVENAYELLGTPGEWYFDRAARVLYYVPRPGEDLAKADVEAPAIESLIEAAGTADAPIHNVVFRGLQFSYATWLRPSTPEGFSEIQANYTLTGPHAWATQGLCKLVPNGECPYGAWTKTPGNIRLQYSHDVQFRNDVFTHLGAAGLDLGDGAQNDSVEGCAFTDISGNGVELGAVDKPLATGADITRDNRIRNNHIWNIGAEYRGGIGIVVGYAQRSAVEHNQIDHTPYAAISMGWGGWPDKIRQAGQANYSENNRVANNRIFDFMLVLADGGGIYTQGLTGPDLARGEKVTGNAVYDQFGSGHGIYTDNGSCNITVAGNIMFHLNFDNWGSRHRNYYNGADGSANDPLDILDNYWQQGGADASAQNVTLRGNRIINSLDQAPRAVLGAAGLEPAFQGLLGRHFGPAAPPEPPSRVAAVAGNGYALVTWSPPVFEAESAVESYTVTAWTRAAAVAPTAVAPIAVAPAAEIPSAGSPSTGVQSAGAPSAGSPSTGVPSAGAPSAGSPSTGAQSTGVQSVGSPSTGAPSAGAASAGLPASVAPSAGIPSTVTPSVWAPGGALAAGTGEISAAEFRNVGYVKLAGLKNGTEYTFTVTARNRNGRSVASMPSHAATPSEKPLPLPAPPVNVRAVAEASGRVSVHFQDPAAVDKKAPGAPVVGYTITASPGGQKLTFMGRNVLALEGTAHTTFTVMEGFKPGETYTFSVAAVNPTGEGAPAVTGPVKIPER
;
A
#
# COMPACT_ATOMS: atom_id res chain seq x y z
N MET A 1 9.63 -68.47 -23.19
CA MET A 1 9.30 -68.01 -21.82
C MET A 1 10.47 -67.28 -21.12
N LEU A 2 11.68 -67.78 -21.29
CA LEU A 2 12.88 -67.15 -20.67
C LEU A 2 13.17 -65.77 -21.26
N ASP A 3 13.08 -65.60 -22.58
CA ASP A 3 13.31 -64.31 -23.25
C ASP A 3 12.23 -63.24 -22.87
N PHE A 4 10.99 -63.67 -22.67
CA PHE A 4 9.91 -62.77 -22.23
C PHE A 4 10.09 -62.33 -20.78
N TRP A 5 10.64 -63.17 -19.92
CA TRP A 5 10.94 -62.87 -18.52
C TRP A 5 12.17 -61.96 -18.43
N ILE A 6 13.19 -62.17 -19.21
CA ILE A 6 14.39 -61.34 -19.29
C ILE A 6 13.99 -59.94 -19.83
N MET A 7 13.26 -59.86 -20.94
CA MET A 7 12.78 -58.62 -21.52
C MET A 7 11.87 -57.79 -20.54
N ARG A 8 10.98 -58.48 -19.80
CA ARG A 8 10.15 -57.83 -18.79
C ARG A 8 10.97 -57.30 -17.62
N ASN A 9 11.96 -58.03 -17.13
CA ASN A 9 12.83 -57.58 -16.04
C ASN A 9 13.78 -56.48 -16.48
N VAL A 10 14.36 -56.54 -17.70
CA VAL A 10 15.18 -55.46 -18.28
C VAL A 10 14.31 -54.22 -18.50
N LEU A 11 13.09 -54.32 -18.99
CA LEU A 11 12.16 -53.21 -19.15
C LEU A 11 11.78 -52.61 -17.82
N THR A 12 11.57 -53.44 -16.79
CA THR A 12 11.24 -52.99 -15.42
C THR A 12 12.46 -52.25 -14.78
N ILE A 13 13.69 -52.77 -14.97
CA ILE A 13 14.94 -52.16 -14.49
C ILE A 13 15.19 -50.84 -15.23
N LEU A 14 14.97 -50.78 -16.55
CA LEU A 14 15.06 -49.54 -17.31
C LEU A 14 14.02 -48.49 -16.87
N LEU A 15 12.78 -48.90 -16.65
CA LEU A 15 11.72 -48.01 -16.12
C LEU A 15 12.04 -47.54 -14.71
N LEU A 16 12.56 -48.36 -13.83
CA LEU A 16 13.01 -47.99 -12.50
C LEU A 16 14.23 -47.08 -12.53
N ALA A 17 15.18 -47.33 -13.47
CA ALA A 17 16.35 -46.48 -13.66
C ALA A 17 15.96 -45.10 -14.22
N THR A 18 15.03 -45.01 -15.17
CA THR A 18 14.56 -43.75 -15.71
C THR A 18 13.76 -42.93 -14.66
N ALA A 19 12.97 -43.60 -13.82
CA ALA A 19 12.26 -42.95 -12.74
C ALA A 19 13.20 -42.39 -11.66
N ALA A 20 14.29 -43.07 -11.35
CA ALA A 20 15.33 -42.59 -10.43
C ALA A 20 16.13 -41.41 -10.97
N TRP A 21 16.31 -41.30 -12.28
CA TRP A 21 16.98 -40.18 -12.95
C TRP A 21 16.14 -38.90 -13.03
N ALA A 22 14.82 -39.02 -12.93
CA ALA A 22 13.84 -37.91 -12.98
C ALA A 22 13.64 -37.21 -11.66
N GLN A 23 14.35 -37.60 -10.59
CA GLN A 23 14.21 -36.99 -9.28
C GLN A 23 15.56 -36.58 -8.67
N ILE A 24 15.54 -35.41 -7.98
CA ILE A 24 16.67 -34.89 -7.22
C ILE A 24 16.14 -34.59 -5.82
N TYR A 25 16.72 -35.16 -4.77
CA TYR A 25 16.34 -34.94 -3.41
C TYR A 25 17.29 -33.97 -2.71
N VAL A 26 16.70 -32.95 -2.06
CA VAL A 26 17.40 -31.90 -1.32
C VAL A 26 16.93 -31.95 0.14
N ALA A 27 17.83 -31.85 1.08
CA ALA A 27 17.51 -31.78 2.51
C ALA A 27 18.43 -30.82 3.26
N PRO A 28 17.96 -30.08 4.29
CA PRO A 28 18.82 -29.15 5.05
C PRO A 28 20.04 -29.80 5.70
N HIS A 29 19.92 -31.08 6.03
CA HIS A 29 21.00 -31.93 6.58
C HIS A 29 21.74 -32.77 5.53
N GLY A 30 21.45 -32.54 4.24
CA GLY A 30 22.12 -33.23 3.13
C GLY A 30 23.58 -32.80 2.95
N ASP A 31 24.24 -33.35 1.94
CA ASP A 31 25.61 -33.01 1.58
C ASP A 31 25.71 -32.90 0.06
N ASP A 32 26.28 -31.82 -0.47
CA ASP A 32 26.37 -31.57 -1.90
C ASP A 32 27.34 -32.56 -2.65
N SER A 33 28.11 -33.33 -1.91
CA SER A 33 28.86 -34.47 -2.45
C SER A 33 27.99 -35.71 -2.70
N ASN A 34 26.75 -35.75 -2.26
CA ASN A 34 25.81 -36.83 -2.47
C ASN A 34 25.21 -36.80 -3.90
N PRO A 35 24.73 -37.94 -4.39
CA PRO A 35 24.15 -38.03 -5.74
C PRO A 35 22.74 -37.42 -5.89
N GLY A 36 22.11 -36.91 -4.80
CA GLY A 36 20.76 -36.37 -4.83
C GLY A 36 19.65 -37.43 -4.87
N THR A 37 19.89 -38.61 -4.28
CA THR A 37 18.86 -39.64 -4.09
C THR A 37 18.13 -39.42 -2.77
N GLU A 38 16.96 -40.03 -2.58
CA GLU A 38 16.19 -39.91 -1.33
C GLU A 38 17.01 -40.35 -0.10
N SER A 39 17.79 -41.42 -0.19
CA SER A 39 18.61 -41.89 0.91
C SER A 39 19.94 -41.12 1.09
N ARG A 40 20.35 -40.38 0.08
CA ARG A 40 21.55 -39.55 0.06
C ARG A 40 21.25 -38.19 -0.60
N PRO A 41 20.46 -37.30 0.06
CA PRO A 41 20.07 -36.03 -0.50
C PRO A 41 21.26 -35.06 -0.57
N ILE A 42 21.21 -34.14 -1.52
CA ILE A 42 22.07 -32.96 -1.54
C ILE A 42 21.57 -31.91 -0.53
N ARG A 43 22.38 -30.87 -0.29
CA ARG A 43 22.08 -29.85 0.72
C ARG A 43 21.50 -28.58 0.13
N THR A 44 22.05 -28.06 -0.96
CA THR A 44 21.79 -26.71 -1.43
C THR A 44 20.93 -26.68 -2.69
N LEU A 45 20.11 -25.62 -2.83
CA LEU A 45 19.33 -25.38 -4.04
C LEU A 45 20.22 -25.04 -5.24
N ASN A 46 21.35 -24.37 -5.02
CA ASN A 46 22.31 -24.08 -6.08
C ASN A 46 22.90 -25.38 -6.68
N HIS A 47 23.25 -26.37 -5.85
CA HIS A 47 23.72 -27.66 -6.35
C HIS A 47 22.58 -28.44 -7.03
N ALA A 48 21.33 -28.32 -6.52
CA ALA A 48 20.17 -28.90 -7.20
C ALA A 48 20.00 -28.35 -8.61
N ARG A 49 20.10 -27.01 -8.77
CA ARG A 49 20.09 -26.34 -10.08
C ARG A 49 21.17 -26.86 -11.00
N ASP A 50 22.38 -27.05 -10.51
CA ASP A 50 23.50 -27.57 -11.33
C ASP A 50 23.22 -29.01 -11.79
N LEU A 51 22.59 -29.83 -10.93
CA LEU A 51 22.15 -31.18 -11.34
C LEU A 51 20.97 -31.11 -12.33
N VAL A 52 20.07 -30.13 -12.22
CA VAL A 52 19.03 -29.89 -13.23
C VAL A 52 19.66 -29.61 -14.59
N ARG A 53 20.59 -28.65 -14.66
CA ARG A 53 21.33 -28.30 -15.90
C ARG A 53 22.05 -29.46 -16.53
N ALA A 54 22.50 -30.45 -15.75
CA ALA A 54 23.12 -31.66 -16.22
C ALA A 54 22.12 -32.66 -16.81
N ARG A 55 20.81 -32.58 -16.45
CA ARG A 55 19.82 -33.62 -16.76
C ARG A 55 18.67 -33.15 -17.67
N ASN A 56 18.41 -31.84 -17.78
CA ASN A 56 17.22 -31.28 -18.43
C ASN A 56 17.29 -31.13 -19.96
N ARG A 57 18.39 -31.44 -20.60
CA ARG A 57 18.59 -31.17 -22.04
C ARG A 57 17.67 -31.98 -22.96
N ALA A 58 17.25 -33.18 -22.55
CA ALA A 58 16.36 -34.04 -23.31
C ALA A 58 15.46 -34.85 -22.35
N LEU A 59 14.51 -34.20 -21.74
CA LEU A 59 13.60 -34.83 -20.80
C LEU A 59 12.64 -35.78 -21.51
N ALA A 60 12.43 -36.96 -20.93
CA ALA A 60 11.42 -37.93 -21.34
C ALA A 60 10.23 -37.96 -20.35
N ALA A 61 10.34 -37.25 -19.24
CA ALA A 61 9.35 -37.02 -18.23
C ALA A 61 9.76 -35.76 -17.42
N ASP A 62 8.85 -35.23 -16.61
CA ASP A 62 9.16 -34.10 -15.74
C ASP A 62 10.35 -34.43 -14.82
N LEU A 63 11.27 -33.48 -14.66
CA LEU A 63 12.40 -33.57 -13.75
C LEU A 63 12.00 -32.87 -12.41
N THR A 64 11.95 -33.62 -11.34
CA THR A 64 11.45 -33.12 -10.05
C THR A 64 12.58 -32.94 -9.04
N VAL A 65 12.71 -31.74 -8.49
CA VAL A 65 13.56 -31.41 -7.35
C VAL A 65 12.68 -31.45 -6.10
N ARG A 66 12.90 -32.44 -5.24
CA ARG A 66 12.10 -32.68 -4.02
C ARG A 66 12.81 -32.14 -2.79
N LEU A 67 12.21 -31.15 -2.16
CA LEU A 67 12.73 -30.52 -0.94
C LEU A 67 12.13 -31.20 0.29
N ALA A 68 12.98 -31.77 1.13
CA ALA A 68 12.57 -32.26 2.44
C ALA A 68 12.10 -31.10 3.32
N PRO A 69 11.18 -31.31 4.29
CA PRO A 69 10.78 -30.25 5.23
C PRO A 69 11.96 -29.64 5.96
N GLY A 70 11.91 -28.33 6.15
CA GLY A 70 12.93 -27.54 6.86
C GLY A 70 13.26 -26.23 6.13
N THR A 71 14.27 -25.51 6.65
CA THR A 71 14.69 -24.20 6.14
C THR A 71 15.95 -24.31 5.31
N TYR A 72 15.87 -23.81 4.09
CA TYR A 72 16.96 -23.69 3.13
C TYR A 72 17.46 -22.26 3.10
N ARG A 73 18.53 -21.96 3.84
CA ARG A 73 19.11 -20.63 3.95
C ARG A 73 19.98 -20.31 2.75
N LEU A 74 19.60 -19.28 2.04
CA LEU A 74 20.33 -18.74 0.91
C LEU A 74 21.31 -17.67 1.40
N THR A 75 22.53 -17.69 0.91
CA THR A 75 23.53 -16.63 1.10
C THR A 75 23.60 -15.68 -0.10
N GLN A 76 23.01 -16.09 -1.20
CA GLN A 76 22.83 -15.35 -2.45
C GLN A 76 21.56 -15.88 -3.15
N PRO A 77 20.97 -15.13 -4.08
CA PRO A 77 19.80 -15.59 -4.83
C PRO A 77 20.02 -16.94 -5.52
N LEU A 78 18.93 -17.71 -5.65
CA LEU A 78 18.91 -18.82 -6.60
C LEU A 78 18.75 -18.23 -8.01
N GLU A 79 19.85 -18.16 -8.73
CA GLU A 79 19.89 -17.64 -10.10
C GLU A 79 19.51 -18.74 -11.10
N LEU A 80 18.45 -18.47 -11.87
CA LEU A 80 17.95 -19.33 -12.93
C LEU A 80 17.97 -18.59 -14.27
N ASP A 81 18.21 -19.32 -15.34
CA ASP A 81 18.16 -18.79 -16.71
C ASP A 81 17.63 -19.86 -17.70
N ALA A 82 17.71 -19.61 -19.00
CA ALA A 82 17.23 -20.54 -20.03
C ALA A 82 17.79 -21.98 -19.91
N ARG A 83 18.96 -22.14 -19.29
CA ARG A 83 19.57 -23.44 -19.05
C ARG A 83 18.84 -24.28 -17.99
N ASP A 84 18.00 -23.65 -17.19
CA ASP A 84 17.23 -24.31 -16.13
C ASP A 84 15.83 -24.74 -16.58
N SER A 85 15.52 -24.45 -17.85
CA SER A 85 14.23 -24.74 -18.46
C SER A 85 13.93 -26.21 -18.62
N GLY A 86 12.64 -26.57 -18.65
CA GLY A 86 12.22 -27.90 -19.12
C GLY A 86 12.51 -28.10 -20.60
N SER A 87 12.33 -29.30 -21.10
CA SER A 87 12.56 -29.64 -22.52
C SER A 87 11.58 -30.71 -23.01
N ASN A 88 11.37 -30.78 -24.32
CA ASN A 88 10.49 -31.76 -24.95
C ASN A 88 9.03 -31.74 -24.41
N GLY A 89 8.55 -30.59 -23.96
CA GLY A 89 7.24 -30.47 -23.36
C GLY A 89 7.13 -30.94 -21.90
N HIS A 90 8.24 -31.25 -21.25
CA HIS A 90 8.31 -31.59 -19.84
C HIS A 90 8.85 -30.44 -19.00
N ASN A 91 8.47 -30.42 -17.72
CA ASN A 91 8.81 -29.38 -16.77
C ASN A 91 10.02 -29.76 -15.89
N VAL A 92 10.67 -28.73 -15.36
CA VAL A 92 11.51 -28.82 -14.17
C VAL A 92 10.63 -28.36 -12.98
N ILE A 93 10.45 -29.23 -11.98
CA ILE A 93 9.52 -28.98 -10.88
C ILE A 93 10.27 -28.94 -9.54
N TYR A 94 10.31 -27.80 -8.90
CA TYR A 94 10.75 -27.64 -7.51
C TYR A 94 9.54 -27.80 -6.59
N THR A 95 9.56 -28.82 -5.72
CA THR A 95 8.38 -29.12 -4.90
C THR A 95 8.74 -29.69 -3.54
N SER A 96 7.82 -29.54 -2.58
CA SER A 96 7.92 -30.25 -1.30
C SER A 96 7.97 -31.77 -1.51
N ALA A 97 8.82 -32.44 -0.75
CA ALA A 97 8.85 -33.89 -0.70
C ALA A 97 7.68 -34.49 0.07
N VAL A 98 7.05 -33.70 0.94
CA VAL A 98 5.92 -34.13 1.80
C VAL A 98 4.74 -33.20 1.56
N GLU A 99 3.64 -33.74 1.09
CA GLU A 99 2.42 -32.98 0.82
C GLU A 99 1.91 -32.26 2.08
N GLY A 100 1.51 -30.99 1.93
CA GLY A 100 1.01 -30.15 3.01
C GLY A 100 2.09 -29.57 3.94
N GLN A 101 3.35 -29.90 3.74
CA GLN A 101 4.47 -29.23 4.40
C GLN A 101 5.15 -28.32 3.39
N TYR A 102 5.53 -27.11 3.86
CA TYR A 102 6.13 -26.10 3.03
C TYR A 102 7.62 -25.91 3.41
N PRO A 103 8.56 -26.50 2.67
CA PRO A 103 9.99 -26.19 2.85
C PRO A 103 10.22 -24.70 2.66
N VAL A 104 10.96 -24.09 3.59
CA VAL A 104 11.17 -22.64 3.61
C VAL A 104 12.44 -22.28 2.87
N VAL A 105 12.33 -21.55 1.78
CA VAL A 105 13.45 -20.89 1.09
C VAL A 105 13.65 -19.51 1.76
N SER A 106 14.76 -19.35 2.50
CA SER A 106 14.97 -18.21 3.41
C SER A 106 16.23 -17.43 3.03
N GLY A 107 16.12 -16.10 3.00
CA GLY A 107 17.24 -15.18 2.85
C GLY A 107 17.77 -14.62 4.18
N ALA A 108 17.33 -15.16 5.32
CA ALA A 108 17.73 -14.65 6.63
C ALA A 108 18.94 -15.37 7.24
N VAL A 109 19.54 -14.67 8.17
CA VAL A 109 20.51 -15.19 9.14
C VAL A 109 19.90 -15.15 10.54
N ALA A 110 20.16 -16.19 11.33
CA ALA A 110 19.70 -16.23 12.72
C ALA A 110 20.55 -15.30 13.60
N VAL A 111 19.89 -14.53 14.47
CA VAL A 111 20.53 -13.63 15.44
C VAL A 111 20.43 -14.23 16.83
N THR A 112 21.55 -14.53 17.44
CA THR A 112 21.64 -15.19 18.73
C THR A 112 22.48 -14.38 19.72
N GLY A 113 22.55 -14.82 20.99
CA GLY A 113 23.40 -14.19 21.99
C GLY A 113 22.83 -12.89 22.56
N TRP A 114 21.52 -12.75 22.58
CA TRP A 114 20.81 -11.62 23.16
C TRP A 114 21.11 -11.45 24.66
N LYS A 115 21.35 -10.20 25.09
CA LYS A 115 21.65 -9.82 26.47
C LYS A 115 20.90 -8.56 26.85
N VAL A 116 20.43 -8.48 28.08
CA VAL A 116 19.84 -7.26 28.65
C VAL A 116 20.94 -6.20 28.82
N VAL A 117 20.74 -5.04 28.21
CA VAL A 117 21.65 -3.88 28.29
C VAL A 117 21.07 -2.72 29.08
N ASP A 118 19.73 -2.63 29.18
CA ASP A 118 19.03 -1.68 30.03
C ASP A 118 17.79 -2.35 30.63
N LYS A 119 17.88 -2.67 31.94
CA LYS A 119 16.76 -3.33 32.65
C LYS A 119 15.54 -2.43 32.80
N ALA A 120 15.74 -1.11 32.96
CA ALA A 120 14.63 -0.17 33.16
C ALA A 120 13.77 -0.03 31.89
N ARG A 121 14.41 -0.10 30.74
CA ARG A 121 13.75 -0.05 29.42
C ARG A 121 13.40 -1.44 28.86
N ASN A 122 13.73 -2.51 29.55
CA ASN A 122 13.68 -3.88 29.02
C ASN A 122 14.38 -4.00 27.65
N LEU A 123 15.52 -3.32 27.50
CA LEU A 123 16.26 -3.25 26.24
C LEU A 123 17.31 -4.36 26.19
N TRP A 124 17.27 -5.12 25.12
CA TRP A 124 18.21 -6.20 24.84
C TRP A 124 19.07 -5.84 23.63
N SER A 125 20.24 -6.45 23.55
CA SER A 125 21.11 -6.35 22.37
C SER A 125 21.77 -7.67 22.02
N ALA A 126 22.12 -7.81 20.74
CA ALA A 126 22.94 -8.90 20.21
C ALA A 126 23.92 -8.35 19.17
N LEU A 127 25.06 -9.01 19.02
CA LEU A 127 25.97 -8.74 17.90
C LEU A 127 25.34 -9.23 16.61
N ALA A 128 25.41 -8.42 15.57
CA ALA A 128 24.95 -8.82 14.25
C ALA A 128 25.85 -9.94 13.72
N PRO A 129 25.29 -11.03 13.16
CA PRO A 129 26.05 -12.06 12.46
C PRO A 129 26.94 -11.44 11.35
N GLU A 130 28.10 -12.05 11.09
CA GLU A 130 29.03 -11.53 10.09
C GLU A 130 28.40 -11.35 8.71
N ALA A 131 27.54 -12.28 8.31
CA ALA A 131 26.81 -12.25 7.05
C ALA A 131 25.74 -11.17 6.98
N LEU A 132 25.35 -10.53 8.08
CA LEU A 132 24.36 -9.45 8.09
C LEU A 132 25.05 -8.10 7.84
N GLY A 133 25.05 -7.63 6.62
CA GLY A 133 25.56 -6.30 6.26
C GLY A 133 24.60 -5.18 6.68
N ASN A 134 23.35 -5.29 6.28
CA ASN A 134 22.24 -4.41 6.62
C ASN A 134 20.91 -5.17 6.49
N THR A 135 19.87 -4.67 7.15
CA THR A 135 18.51 -5.17 7.00
C THR A 135 17.50 -4.08 7.36
N ARG A 136 16.31 -4.18 6.82
CA ARG A 136 15.19 -3.31 7.18
C ARG A 136 14.16 -4.05 8.06
N GLN A 137 14.25 -5.35 8.16
CA GLN A 137 13.33 -6.20 8.92
C GLN A 137 14.08 -7.11 9.86
N ILE A 138 13.52 -7.38 11.04
CA ILE A 138 13.78 -8.56 11.84
C ILE A 138 12.45 -9.21 12.26
N TYR A 139 12.51 -10.50 12.50
CA TYR A 139 11.36 -11.29 12.92
C TYR A 139 11.72 -12.03 14.19
N VAL A 140 10.84 -11.99 15.19
CA VAL A 140 11.03 -12.70 16.46
C VAL A 140 9.90 -13.70 16.58
N ASP A 141 10.26 -14.98 16.62
CA ASP A 141 9.31 -16.10 16.58
C ASP A 141 8.31 -15.98 15.40
N GLY A 142 8.81 -15.54 14.24
CA GLY A 142 8.02 -15.32 13.01
C GLY A 142 7.17 -14.05 13.00
N VAL A 143 7.19 -13.23 14.06
CA VAL A 143 6.45 -11.96 14.11
C VAL A 143 7.35 -10.82 13.69
N ARG A 144 6.95 -10.05 12.67
CA ARG A 144 7.67 -8.84 12.22
C ARG A 144 7.84 -7.85 13.38
N ALA A 145 9.06 -7.40 13.61
CA ALA A 145 9.36 -6.31 14.53
C ALA A 145 9.35 -4.96 13.80
N HIS A 146 8.98 -3.91 14.51
CA HIS A 146 8.96 -2.56 13.95
C HIS A 146 10.30 -1.88 14.15
N ARG A 147 10.78 -1.16 13.15
CA ARG A 147 11.90 -0.23 13.32
C ARG A 147 11.51 0.83 14.34
N ALA A 148 12.45 1.19 15.24
CA ALA A 148 12.22 2.22 16.26
C ALA A 148 11.68 3.50 15.61
N ARG A 149 10.50 3.97 16.03
CA ARG A 149 9.79 5.08 15.38
C ARG A 149 9.04 5.96 16.37
N GLY A 150 8.81 7.21 16.00
CA GLY A 150 8.07 8.15 16.83
C GLY A 150 7.82 9.47 16.11
N ARG A 151 7.14 10.38 16.81
CA ARG A 151 6.96 11.75 16.31
C ARG A 151 8.27 12.51 16.36
N LEU A 152 8.43 13.44 15.42
CA LEU A 152 9.55 14.38 15.44
C LEU A 152 9.49 15.20 16.76
N PRO A 153 10.58 15.24 17.56
CA PRO A 153 10.57 15.90 18.87
C PRO A 153 10.69 17.43 18.78
N VAL A 154 10.81 17.98 17.59
CA VAL A 154 11.01 19.40 17.29
C VAL A 154 10.08 19.85 16.18
N GLU A 155 9.68 21.11 16.21
CA GLU A 155 9.05 21.75 15.05
C GLU A 155 10.13 22.03 13.98
N VAL A 156 9.77 21.88 12.73
CA VAL A 156 10.69 22.10 11.62
C VAL A 156 10.14 23.05 10.57
N THR A 157 11.03 23.81 9.95
CA THR A 157 10.74 24.67 8.80
C THR A 157 11.55 24.15 7.62
N GLN A 158 10.89 23.93 6.49
CA GLN A 158 11.54 23.42 5.28
C GLN A 158 12.60 24.42 4.75
N THR A 159 13.70 23.86 4.30
CA THR A 159 14.77 24.57 3.54
C THR A 159 14.94 23.89 2.17
N GLU A 160 15.83 24.42 1.35
CA GLU A 160 16.14 23.82 0.05
C GLU A 160 16.73 22.40 0.19
N THR A 161 17.48 22.12 1.23
CA THR A 161 18.23 20.88 1.43
C THR A 161 17.67 20.00 2.55
N GLY A 162 16.59 20.42 3.19
CA GLY A 162 16.00 19.69 4.32
C GLY A 162 15.20 20.60 5.24
N TYR A 163 15.60 20.73 6.51
CA TYR A 163 14.88 21.49 7.52
C TYR A 163 15.79 22.28 8.45
N THR A 164 15.25 23.38 8.97
CA THR A 164 15.73 24.02 10.21
C THR A 164 14.78 23.65 11.34
N ALA A 165 15.29 23.03 12.38
CA ALA A 165 14.54 22.63 13.58
C ALA A 165 14.44 23.79 14.59
N SER A 166 13.38 23.80 15.41
CA SER A 166 13.18 24.79 16.48
C SER A 166 14.21 24.72 17.61
N SER A 167 14.97 23.63 17.69
CA SER A 167 16.06 23.41 18.64
C SER A 167 17.06 22.38 18.12
N ALA A 168 18.23 22.28 18.77
CA ALA A 168 19.25 21.29 18.47
C ALA A 168 19.03 19.94 19.18
N ALA A 169 17.82 19.59 19.60
CA ALA A 169 17.53 18.39 20.38
C ALA A 169 17.93 17.08 19.68
N MET A 170 17.95 17.06 18.35
CA MET A 170 18.35 15.90 17.55
C MET A 170 19.85 15.87 17.22
N ALA A 171 20.62 16.88 17.58
CA ALA A 171 22.03 16.98 17.18
C ALA A 171 22.93 15.86 17.76
N ALA A 172 22.49 15.24 18.85
CA ALA A 172 23.20 14.13 19.51
C ALA A 172 22.62 12.74 19.13
N TRP A 173 21.67 12.64 18.21
CA TRP A 173 21.10 11.38 17.78
C TRP A 173 22.14 10.55 17.01
N ARG A 174 22.12 9.23 17.28
CA ARG A 174 23.07 8.29 16.68
C ARG A 174 22.80 8.12 15.18
N ASN A 175 23.88 7.93 14.43
CA ASN A 175 23.86 7.52 13.04
C ASN A 175 22.80 8.28 12.22
N PRO A 176 22.89 9.62 12.09
CA PRO A 176 21.86 10.41 11.40
C PRO A 176 21.51 9.90 10.01
N GLY A 177 22.48 9.34 9.28
CA GLY A 177 22.28 8.76 7.95
C GLY A 177 21.40 7.50 7.92
N ASP A 178 21.06 6.92 9.05
CA ASP A 178 20.14 5.79 9.15
C ASP A 178 18.71 6.21 9.46
N ILE A 179 18.50 7.47 9.86
CA ILE A 179 17.20 8.02 10.23
C ILE A 179 16.39 8.31 8.96
N GLU A 180 15.13 7.86 8.93
CA GLU A 180 14.21 8.11 7.83
C GLU A 180 13.03 8.98 8.29
N PHE A 181 12.71 10.00 7.51
CA PHE A 181 11.49 10.80 7.67
C PHE A 181 10.41 10.25 6.77
N VAL A 182 9.26 9.91 7.33
CA VAL A 182 8.13 9.30 6.62
C VAL A 182 6.99 10.31 6.53
N TYR A 183 6.41 10.42 5.34
CA TYR A 183 5.36 11.38 5.02
C TYR A 183 4.14 10.64 4.50
N THR A 184 3.15 10.47 5.35
CA THR A 184 1.94 9.73 4.99
C THR A 184 0.94 10.63 4.28
N GLY A 185 0.56 10.26 3.07
CA GLY A 185 -0.59 10.80 2.36
C GLY A 185 -1.91 10.33 2.99
N GLY A 186 -2.96 10.34 2.21
CA GLY A 186 -4.29 9.98 2.65
C GLY A 186 -5.01 11.12 3.39
N ASN A 187 -6.29 10.96 3.59
CA ASN A 187 -7.10 11.93 4.31
C ASN A 187 -7.41 11.39 5.71
N SER A 188 -6.87 12.04 6.74
CA SER A 188 -7.47 11.91 8.05
C SER A 188 -8.77 12.72 8.08
N ILE A 189 -9.80 12.15 8.66
CA ILE A 189 -11.11 12.73 8.74
C ILE A 189 -11.12 14.09 9.43
N TRP A 190 -10.13 14.35 10.30
CA TRP A 190 -10.34 15.39 11.29
C TRP A 190 -9.22 16.41 11.44
N ASN A 191 -8.30 16.51 10.52
CA ASN A 191 -7.33 17.63 10.40
C ASN A 191 -5.95 17.22 9.86
N GLU A 192 -5.65 15.95 9.72
CA GLU A 192 -4.39 15.52 9.16
C GLU A 192 -4.55 15.29 7.64
N ARG A 193 -5.08 16.30 6.95
CA ARG A 193 -5.04 16.27 5.48
C ARG A 193 -3.60 16.01 5.05
N SER A 194 -3.43 15.33 3.96
CA SER A 194 -2.13 15.00 3.33
C SER A 194 -1.20 16.20 3.15
N GLN A 195 -1.60 17.34 3.65
CA GLN A 195 -0.84 18.58 3.66
C GLN A 195 -0.20 18.88 2.29
N GLY A 196 -0.84 18.41 1.21
CA GLY A 196 -0.42 18.56 -0.17
C GLY A 196 0.39 17.40 -0.75
N LEU A 197 0.66 16.34 0.02
CA LEU A 197 1.04 15.05 -0.53
C LEU A 197 -0.09 14.50 -1.38
N GLY A 198 0.25 13.73 -2.41
CA GLY A 198 -0.73 12.85 -3.05
C GLY A 198 -1.37 11.97 -1.98
N PRO A 199 -2.69 11.93 -1.85
CA PRO A 199 -3.33 11.12 -0.81
C PRO A 199 -3.07 9.62 -0.97
N TRP A 200 -2.53 9.20 -2.10
CA TRP A 200 -2.22 7.83 -2.50
C TRP A 200 -0.77 7.38 -2.23
N THR A 201 0.04 8.16 -1.48
CA THR A 201 1.46 7.89 -1.30
C THR A 201 1.90 7.93 0.16
N GLU A 202 2.98 7.19 0.48
CA GLU A 202 3.72 7.29 1.73
C GLU A 202 5.23 7.31 1.45
N PRO A 203 5.77 8.42 0.89
CA PRO A 203 7.19 8.55 0.62
C PRO A 203 8.00 8.63 1.90
N ARG A 204 9.28 8.21 1.83
CA ARG A 204 10.24 8.34 2.91
C ARG A 204 11.61 8.73 2.39
N CYS A 205 12.27 9.64 3.11
CA CYS A 205 13.60 10.08 2.78
C CYS A 205 14.54 9.96 3.97
N PRO A 206 15.76 9.42 3.76
CA PRO A 206 16.78 9.41 4.79
C PRO A 206 17.30 10.81 5.11
N VAL A 207 17.78 10.99 6.32
CA VAL A 207 18.59 12.14 6.72
C VAL A 207 20.01 11.90 6.24
N ALA A 208 20.68 12.94 5.69
CA ALA A 208 22.10 12.88 5.35
C ALA A 208 22.97 13.27 6.54
N ALA A 209 22.58 14.35 7.26
CA ALA A 209 23.30 14.86 8.42
C ALA A 209 22.41 15.72 9.32
N ILE A 210 22.76 15.80 10.60
CA ILE A 210 22.17 16.73 11.57
C ILE A 210 23.30 17.58 12.16
N GLN A 211 23.23 18.91 11.98
CA GLN A 211 24.24 19.87 12.43
C GLN A 211 23.57 20.96 13.27
N GLY A 212 23.61 20.80 14.58
CA GLY A 212 22.85 21.67 15.48
C GLY A 212 21.35 21.60 15.20
N ALA A 213 20.75 22.70 14.78
CA ALA A 213 19.35 22.77 14.38
C ALA A 213 19.12 22.48 12.87
N ASN A 214 20.17 22.29 12.08
CA ASN A 214 20.02 22.03 10.66
C ASN A 214 19.95 20.52 10.39
N ILE A 215 18.88 20.06 9.74
CA ILE A 215 18.66 18.69 9.32
C ILE A 215 18.79 18.68 7.79
N VAL A 216 19.85 18.07 7.30
CA VAL A 216 20.10 17.90 5.86
C VAL A 216 19.55 16.56 5.43
N MET A 217 18.68 16.56 4.43
CA MET A 217 18.06 15.35 3.89
C MET A 217 18.91 14.77 2.75
N ALA A 218 18.84 13.46 2.59
CA ALA A 218 19.61 12.75 1.57
C ALA A 218 19.14 13.11 0.14
N GLN A 219 20.09 13.20 -0.76
CA GLN A 219 19.87 13.45 -2.19
C GLN A 219 20.19 12.17 -2.98
N PRO A 220 19.40 11.80 -4.00
CA PRO A 220 18.37 12.61 -4.68
C PRO A 220 16.96 12.50 -4.08
N CYS A 221 16.75 11.69 -3.02
CA CYS A 221 15.42 11.50 -2.46
C CYS A 221 14.70 12.82 -2.19
N TRP A 222 15.36 13.74 -1.48
CA TRP A 222 14.73 15.00 -1.11
C TRP A 222 14.30 15.84 -2.31
N VAL A 223 15.17 15.98 -3.31
CA VAL A 223 14.84 16.76 -4.51
C VAL A 223 13.73 16.09 -5.33
N ASN A 224 13.75 14.77 -5.46
CA ASN A 224 12.72 14.01 -6.15
C ASN A 224 11.36 14.09 -5.44
N SER A 225 11.38 14.19 -4.12
CA SER A 225 10.15 14.30 -3.32
C SER A 225 9.61 15.71 -3.18
N THR A 226 10.40 16.75 -3.40
CA THR A 226 10.01 18.14 -3.12
C THR A 226 9.91 19.05 -4.33
N LYS A 227 10.70 18.81 -5.39
CA LYS A 227 10.64 19.62 -6.60
C LYS A 227 9.42 19.31 -7.46
N ARG A 228 8.95 20.34 -8.14
CA ARG A 228 7.82 20.29 -9.08
C ARG A 228 8.22 20.89 -10.40
N ILE A 229 7.74 20.31 -11.48
CA ILE A 229 7.80 20.93 -12.80
C ILE A 229 6.75 22.05 -12.84
N MET A 230 7.17 23.23 -13.30
CA MET A 230 6.27 24.33 -13.59
C MET A 230 5.82 24.23 -15.03
N LEU A 231 4.53 24.27 -15.26
CA LEU A 231 3.96 24.40 -16.60
C LEU A 231 4.25 25.80 -17.16
N PRO A 232 4.34 25.96 -18.50
CA PRO A 232 4.45 27.30 -19.13
C PRO A 232 3.34 28.27 -18.72
N SER A 233 2.17 27.75 -18.31
CA SER A 233 1.06 28.53 -17.75
C SER A 233 1.34 29.08 -16.34
N GLY A 234 2.46 28.75 -15.71
CA GLY A 234 2.76 29.09 -14.32
C GLY A 234 2.06 28.17 -13.30
N GLU A 235 1.25 27.25 -13.72
CA GLU A 235 0.67 26.24 -12.85
C GLU A 235 1.69 25.17 -12.49
N ARG A 236 1.72 24.79 -11.23
CA ARG A 236 2.48 23.60 -10.82
C ARG A 236 1.78 22.35 -11.32
N THR A 237 2.53 21.44 -11.89
CA THR A 237 2.02 20.08 -12.09
C THR A 237 1.89 19.44 -10.72
N ALA A 238 0.76 19.67 -10.14
CA ALA A 238 0.47 19.25 -8.83
C ALA A 238 0.45 17.78 -8.78
N ASN A 239 0.83 16.86 -8.62
CA ASN A 239 0.28 15.52 -8.30
C ASN A 239 1.07 14.30 -8.72
N LEU A 240 2.18 14.42 -9.39
CA LEU A 240 2.85 13.20 -9.82
C LEU A 240 3.95 12.73 -8.89
N VAL A 241 4.40 13.57 -7.98
CA VAL A 241 5.30 13.09 -6.94
C VAL A 241 4.65 13.25 -5.61
N GLY A 242 4.49 12.17 -4.91
CA GLY A 242 3.94 12.15 -3.58
C GLY A 242 4.58 13.20 -2.72
N GLY A 243 5.73 13.36 -2.50
CA GLY A 243 6.38 14.26 -1.57
C GLY A 243 6.33 15.76 -1.82
N ALA A 244 5.51 16.22 -2.75
CA ALA A 244 5.56 17.64 -3.18
C ALA A 244 5.31 18.67 -2.14
N SER A 245 4.72 18.39 -1.09
CA SER A 245 4.44 19.34 -0.04
C SER A 245 5.12 18.96 1.23
N VAL A 246 6.21 18.32 1.13
CA VAL A 246 7.14 18.20 2.23
C VAL A 246 7.65 19.59 2.65
N GLY A 247 6.81 20.58 2.74
CA GLY A 247 7.08 21.85 3.42
C GLY A 247 6.74 21.75 4.87
N LYS A 248 6.20 20.62 5.27
CA LYS A 248 5.59 20.43 6.54
C LYS A 248 6.28 19.29 7.27
N GLN A 249 5.88 19.07 8.49
CA GLN A 249 6.50 18.06 9.33
C GLN A 249 6.26 16.66 8.76
N PRO A 250 7.19 15.71 8.91
CA PRO A 250 6.94 14.31 8.62
C PRO A 250 5.83 13.78 9.54
N ALA A 251 5.11 12.77 9.06
CA ALA A 251 4.12 12.08 9.86
C ALA A 251 4.77 11.38 11.06
N TYR A 252 5.94 10.79 10.83
CA TYR A 252 6.77 10.21 11.88
C TYR A 252 8.23 10.08 11.41
N VAL A 253 9.11 9.78 12.36
CA VAL A 253 10.53 9.48 12.14
C VAL A 253 10.76 8.01 12.46
N GLU A 254 11.55 7.34 11.66
CA GLU A 254 11.82 5.91 11.80
C GLU A 254 13.32 5.62 11.82
N ASN A 255 13.71 4.49 12.45
CA ASN A 255 15.07 4.00 12.53
C ASN A 255 16.02 4.93 13.31
N ALA A 256 15.57 5.44 14.44
CA ALA A 256 16.37 6.22 15.36
C ALA A 256 16.47 5.51 16.72
N TYR A 257 17.70 5.31 17.22
CA TYR A 257 17.93 4.66 18.53
C TYR A 257 17.21 5.39 19.67
N GLU A 258 17.15 6.71 19.60
CA GLU A 258 16.57 7.59 20.61
C GLU A 258 15.05 7.46 20.72
N LEU A 259 14.42 6.88 19.70
CA LEU A 259 12.98 6.58 19.69
C LEU A 259 12.67 5.15 20.17
N LEU A 260 13.69 4.31 20.34
CA LEU A 260 13.51 2.92 20.74
C LEU A 260 12.95 2.81 22.15
N GLY A 261 11.78 2.24 22.31
CA GLY A 261 11.12 2.13 23.62
C GLY A 261 9.83 1.33 23.66
N THR A 262 9.17 1.06 22.53
CA THR A 262 7.95 0.27 22.48
C THR A 262 8.28 -1.23 22.39
N PRO A 263 7.57 -2.10 23.12
CA PRO A 263 7.69 -3.53 22.91
C PRO A 263 7.47 -3.92 21.43
N GLY A 264 8.36 -4.72 20.88
CA GLY A 264 8.39 -5.10 19.47
C GLY A 264 9.18 -4.14 18.58
N GLU A 265 9.77 -3.08 19.12
CA GLU A 265 10.65 -2.18 18.36
C GLU A 265 12.10 -2.64 18.38
N TRP A 266 12.81 -2.38 17.29
CA TRP A 266 14.21 -2.70 17.11
C TRP A 266 14.98 -1.58 16.41
N TYR A 267 16.30 -1.62 16.59
CA TYR A 267 17.25 -0.73 15.94
C TYR A 267 18.55 -1.46 15.64
N PHE A 268 19.12 -1.24 14.47
CA PHE A 268 20.43 -1.76 14.11
C PHE A 268 21.47 -0.64 14.06
N ASP A 269 22.35 -0.59 15.07
CA ASP A 269 23.55 0.22 15.03
C ASP A 269 24.56 -0.45 14.09
N ARG A 270 24.56 -0.05 12.83
CA ARG A 270 25.43 -0.65 11.80
C ARG A 270 26.89 -0.39 12.06
N ALA A 271 27.21 0.80 12.60
CA ALA A 271 28.58 1.19 12.91
C ALA A 271 29.18 0.32 14.05
N ALA A 272 28.40 0.05 15.06
CA ALA A 272 28.76 -0.82 16.17
C ALA A 272 28.49 -2.32 15.88
N ARG A 273 27.77 -2.64 14.80
CA ARG A 273 27.27 -3.99 14.47
C ARG A 273 26.43 -4.61 15.60
N VAL A 274 25.57 -3.80 16.22
CA VAL A 274 24.74 -4.22 17.35
C VAL A 274 23.26 -4.03 17.01
N LEU A 275 22.50 -5.11 17.14
CA LEU A 275 21.04 -5.09 17.08
C LEU A 275 20.49 -4.83 18.49
N TYR A 276 19.53 -3.94 18.60
CA TYR A 276 18.78 -3.65 19.81
C TYR A 276 17.32 -4.00 19.61
N TYR A 277 16.68 -4.54 20.63
CA TYR A 277 15.28 -4.92 20.59
C TYR A 277 14.63 -4.77 21.97
N VAL A 278 13.38 -4.33 21.97
CA VAL A 278 12.51 -4.29 23.17
C VAL A 278 11.50 -5.44 23.05
N PRO A 279 11.66 -6.53 23.83
CA PRO A 279 10.79 -7.69 23.72
C PRO A 279 9.31 -7.36 23.98
N ARG A 280 8.43 -8.00 23.23
CA ARG A 280 7.00 -8.00 23.50
C ARG A 280 6.69 -8.75 24.79
N PRO A 281 5.53 -8.48 25.42
CA PRO A 281 5.13 -9.25 26.60
C PRO A 281 5.08 -10.75 26.29
N GLY A 282 5.81 -11.55 27.08
CA GLY A 282 5.87 -13.00 26.93
C GLY A 282 6.99 -13.54 26.04
N GLU A 283 7.72 -12.70 25.30
CA GLU A 283 8.89 -13.14 24.53
C GLU A 283 10.10 -13.42 25.44
N ASP A 284 10.76 -14.54 25.21
CA ASP A 284 12.01 -14.94 25.87
C ASP A 284 13.14 -15.00 24.83
N LEU A 285 13.89 -13.91 24.69
CA LEU A 285 14.97 -13.80 23.69
C LEU A 285 16.13 -14.79 23.89
N ALA A 286 16.20 -15.45 25.03
CA ALA A 286 17.16 -16.52 25.20
C ALA A 286 16.77 -17.81 24.43
N LYS A 287 15.53 -17.92 24.03
CA LYS A 287 14.94 -19.08 23.32
C LYS A 287 14.32 -18.72 21.98
N ALA A 288 13.97 -17.45 21.80
CA ALA A 288 13.28 -16.98 20.60
C ALA A 288 14.11 -17.23 19.33
N ASP A 289 13.42 -17.61 18.27
CA ASP A 289 13.98 -17.64 16.93
C ASP A 289 13.95 -16.22 16.35
N VAL A 290 15.14 -15.62 16.17
CA VAL A 290 15.28 -14.27 15.65
C VAL A 290 15.92 -14.30 14.27
N GLU A 291 15.15 -13.98 13.25
CA GLU A 291 15.55 -13.99 11.86
C GLU A 291 15.78 -12.57 11.34
N ALA A 292 16.96 -12.32 10.77
CA ALA A 292 17.30 -11.06 10.09
C ALA A 292 17.54 -11.31 8.60
N PRO A 293 16.68 -10.85 7.70
CA PRO A 293 16.89 -10.96 6.27
C PRO A 293 18.20 -10.29 5.85
N ALA A 294 19.04 -11.01 5.11
CA ALA A 294 20.39 -10.58 4.74
C ALA A 294 20.56 -10.40 3.21
N ILE A 295 19.63 -10.92 2.40
CA ILE A 295 19.64 -10.78 0.93
C ILE A 295 18.32 -10.17 0.43
N GLU A 296 18.38 -9.51 -0.72
CA GLU A 296 17.23 -8.78 -1.28
C GLU A 296 16.39 -9.64 -2.24
N SER A 297 16.94 -10.71 -2.77
CA SER A 297 16.21 -11.61 -3.67
C SER A 297 16.43 -13.07 -3.28
N LEU A 298 15.37 -13.87 -3.33
CA LEU A 298 15.43 -15.31 -3.11
C LEU A 298 15.59 -16.06 -4.43
N ILE A 299 14.90 -15.63 -5.47
CA ILE A 299 14.99 -16.19 -6.82
C ILE A 299 15.15 -15.04 -7.82
N GLU A 300 16.14 -15.18 -8.69
CA GLU A 300 16.32 -14.35 -9.87
C GLU A 300 16.31 -15.23 -11.11
N ALA A 301 15.18 -15.24 -11.82
CA ALA A 301 15.03 -16.00 -13.04
C ALA A 301 15.14 -15.03 -14.24
N ALA A 302 16.31 -14.99 -14.87
CA ALA A 302 16.65 -14.03 -15.90
C ALA A 302 16.77 -14.72 -17.28
N GLY A 303 15.65 -14.85 -17.99
CA GLY A 303 15.63 -15.15 -19.42
C GLY A 303 16.00 -13.92 -20.26
N THR A 304 16.03 -14.09 -21.56
CA THR A 304 16.15 -13.02 -22.56
C THR A 304 15.10 -13.20 -23.65
N ALA A 305 14.90 -12.18 -24.47
CA ALA A 305 13.98 -12.27 -25.61
C ALA A 305 14.28 -13.46 -26.56
N ASP A 306 15.56 -13.80 -26.74
CA ASP A 306 16.01 -14.89 -27.61
C ASP A 306 16.10 -16.23 -26.87
N ALA A 307 16.23 -16.22 -25.56
CA ALA A 307 16.42 -17.41 -24.74
C ALA A 307 15.64 -17.26 -23.42
N PRO A 308 14.29 -17.31 -23.43
CA PRO A 308 13.48 -17.21 -22.24
C PRO A 308 13.70 -18.42 -21.32
N ILE A 309 13.49 -18.20 -20.01
CA ILE A 309 13.33 -19.32 -19.10
C ILE A 309 11.92 -19.88 -19.24
N HIS A 310 11.77 -21.20 -19.32
CA HIS A 310 10.47 -21.80 -19.58
C HIS A 310 10.25 -23.16 -18.95
N ASN A 311 8.97 -23.54 -18.79
CA ASN A 311 8.59 -24.85 -18.25
C ASN A 311 9.24 -25.15 -16.89
N VAL A 312 9.17 -24.19 -15.96
CA VAL A 312 9.59 -24.33 -14.57
C VAL A 312 8.40 -24.21 -13.66
N VAL A 313 8.29 -25.09 -12.68
CA VAL A 313 7.19 -25.13 -11.73
C VAL A 313 7.75 -25.06 -10.32
N PHE A 314 7.26 -24.11 -9.52
CA PHE A 314 7.41 -24.09 -8.07
C PHE A 314 6.09 -24.57 -7.45
N ARG A 315 6.17 -25.47 -6.47
CA ARG A 315 4.95 -26.05 -5.91
C ARG A 315 5.09 -26.44 -4.44
N GLY A 316 4.22 -25.85 -3.60
CA GLY A 316 4.16 -26.20 -2.18
C GLY A 316 5.42 -25.78 -1.41
N LEU A 317 6.04 -24.68 -1.79
CA LEU A 317 7.20 -24.08 -1.14
C LEU A 317 6.78 -22.80 -0.38
N GLN A 318 7.58 -22.42 0.59
CA GLN A 318 7.46 -21.13 1.27
C GLN A 318 8.69 -20.28 0.97
N PHE A 319 8.47 -19.07 0.45
CA PHE A 319 9.49 -18.06 0.23
C PHE A 319 9.39 -17.00 1.31
N SER A 320 10.47 -16.83 2.09
CA SER A 320 10.42 -15.96 3.28
C SER A 320 11.76 -15.30 3.58
N TYR A 321 11.67 -14.19 4.34
CA TYR A 321 12.81 -13.52 4.94
C TYR A 321 13.81 -12.97 3.90
N ALA A 322 13.31 -12.13 3.01
CA ALA A 322 14.13 -11.26 2.18
C ALA A 322 13.94 -9.80 2.60
N THR A 323 14.94 -8.95 2.36
CA THR A 323 14.90 -7.50 2.62
C THR A 323 14.84 -6.70 1.33
N TRP A 324 14.85 -5.38 1.44
CA TRP A 324 15.07 -4.45 0.34
C TRP A 324 15.69 -3.16 0.89
N LEU A 325 16.90 -2.83 0.47
CA LEU A 325 17.72 -1.82 1.13
C LEU A 325 17.68 -0.43 0.47
N ARG A 326 17.19 -0.31 -0.77
CA ARG A 326 17.18 0.98 -1.48
C ARG A 326 16.54 2.12 -0.68
N PRO A 327 15.41 1.93 0.05
CA PRO A 327 14.82 3.00 0.84
C PRO A 327 15.72 3.57 1.95
N SER A 328 16.70 2.79 2.42
CA SER A 328 17.71 3.22 3.40
C SER A 328 18.98 3.80 2.75
N THR A 329 18.99 3.96 1.43
CA THR A 329 20.06 4.65 0.69
C THR A 329 19.68 6.10 0.40
N PRO A 330 20.59 6.94 -0.09
CA PRO A 330 20.26 8.30 -0.50
C PRO A 330 19.16 8.42 -1.56
N GLU A 331 18.86 7.36 -2.31
CA GLU A 331 17.71 7.29 -3.23
C GLU A 331 16.38 7.34 -2.48
N GLY A 332 16.32 6.78 -1.27
CA GLY A 332 15.12 6.73 -0.46
C GLY A 332 13.95 6.03 -1.15
N PHE A 333 12.75 6.51 -0.85
CA PHE A 333 11.50 6.01 -1.42
C PHE A 333 10.62 7.20 -1.81
N SER A 334 10.96 7.86 -2.92
CA SER A 334 10.18 8.96 -3.51
C SER A 334 8.98 8.39 -4.25
N GLU A 335 7.98 7.93 -3.51
CA GLU A 335 6.83 7.24 -4.06
C GLU A 335 5.94 8.15 -4.89
N ILE A 336 5.48 7.63 -6.02
CA ILE A 336 4.52 8.27 -6.92
C ILE A 336 3.13 7.68 -6.67
N GLN A 337 2.99 6.37 -6.81
CA GLN A 337 1.78 5.58 -6.57
C GLN A 337 2.10 4.09 -6.74
N ALA A 338 1.36 3.20 -6.06
CA ALA A 338 1.49 1.75 -6.23
C ALA A 338 2.93 1.22 -6.02
N ASN A 339 3.67 1.85 -5.12
CA ASN A 339 5.07 1.57 -4.86
C ASN A 339 6.02 1.81 -6.06
N TYR A 340 5.59 2.51 -7.11
CA TYR A 340 6.49 3.10 -8.08
C TYR A 340 7.15 4.34 -7.49
N THR A 341 8.43 4.52 -7.78
CA THR A 341 9.26 5.58 -7.22
C THR A 341 10.04 6.32 -8.31
N LEU A 342 10.43 7.54 -8.01
CA LEU A 342 11.44 8.27 -8.79
C LEU A 342 12.84 7.95 -8.27
N THR A 343 13.75 7.61 -9.16
CA THR A 343 15.16 7.32 -8.86
C THR A 343 16.10 8.10 -9.76
N GLY A 344 17.30 8.39 -9.23
CA GLY A 344 18.31 9.16 -9.93
C GLY A 344 18.22 10.67 -9.68
N PRO A 345 19.29 11.42 -10.00
CA PRO A 345 19.51 12.79 -9.52
C PRO A 345 18.51 13.83 -10.03
N HIS A 346 17.80 13.57 -11.13
CA HIS A 346 16.87 14.51 -11.76
C HIS A 346 15.54 13.87 -12.15
N ALA A 347 15.18 12.76 -11.54
CA ALA A 347 13.96 12.02 -11.90
C ALA A 347 12.68 12.87 -11.74
N TRP A 348 12.67 13.83 -10.80
CA TRP A 348 11.59 14.80 -10.65
C TRP A 348 11.30 15.63 -11.92
N ALA A 349 12.31 15.83 -12.78
CA ALA A 349 12.18 16.63 -14.00
C ALA A 349 11.52 15.87 -15.16
N THR A 350 11.52 14.53 -15.11
CA THR A 350 10.94 13.65 -16.13
C THR A 350 9.60 13.04 -15.70
N GLN A 351 9.00 13.61 -14.68
CA GLN A 351 7.81 13.12 -14.05
C GLN A 351 6.56 13.12 -14.93
N GLY A 352 6.35 12.11 -15.66
CA GLY A 352 5.03 11.69 -16.06
C GLY A 352 4.16 12.60 -16.90
N LEU A 353 4.64 13.69 -17.46
CA LEU A 353 3.81 14.59 -18.26
C LEU A 353 4.30 14.67 -19.69
N CYS A 354 3.84 13.76 -20.52
CA CYS A 354 4.13 13.74 -21.95
C CYS A 354 3.89 15.07 -22.64
N LYS A 355 2.92 15.85 -22.20
CA LYS A 355 2.69 17.19 -22.75
C LYS A 355 3.75 18.24 -22.39
N LEU A 356 4.61 17.94 -21.40
CA LEU A 356 5.73 18.81 -21.04
C LEU A 356 6.99 18.54 -21.84
N VAL A 357 7.06 17.44 -22.54
CA VAL A 357 8.17 17.05 -23.39
C VAL A 357 7.64 16.88 -24.82
N PRO A 358 7.52 17.96 -25.60
CA PRO A 358 7.08 17.88 -27.00
C PRO A 358 7.93 16.85 -27.75
N ASN A 359 7.30 15.89 -28.40
CA ASN A 359 7.96 14.76 -29.10
C ASN A 359 8.81 13.84 -28.19
N GLY A 360 8.76 14.02 -26.87
CA GLY A 360 9.42 13.13 -25.93
C GLY A 360 8.66 11.82 -25.73
N GLU A 361 9.34 10.82 -25.20
CA GLU A 361 8.70 9.62 -24.73
C GLU A 361 7.80 9.92 -23.53
N CYS A 362 6.78 9.14 -23.37
CA CYS A 362 5.91 9.25 -22.23
C CYS A 362 6.63 8.76 -20.98
N PRO A 363 6.72 9.57 -19.93
CA PRO A 363 7.77 9.43 -18.94
C PRO A 363 7.47 8.50 -17.77
N TYR A 364 6.61 7.54 -17.92
CA TYR A 364 6.61 6.40 -17.02
C TYR A 364 7.95 5.64 -17.04
N GLY A 365 8.74 5.81 -18.07
CA GLY A 365 10.12 5.32 -18.11
C GLY A 365 11.04 5.88 -17.00
N ALA A 366 10.66 6.99 -16.35
CA ALA A 366 11.36 7.50 -15.17
C ALA A 366 10.89 6.84 -13.86
N TRP A 367 9.84 6.05 -13.91
CA TRP A 367 9.28 5.38 -12.74
C TRP A 367 9.96 4.03 -12.53
N THR A 368 10.47 3.83 -11.33
CA THR A 368 11.13 2.59 -10.96
C THR A 368 10.20 1.75 -10.09
N LYS A 369 9.93 0.55 -10.55
CA LYS A 369 9.14 -0.44 -9.81
C LYS A 369 9.87 -0.88 -8.53
N THR A 370 9.15 -1.16 -7.46
CA THR A 370 9.69 -1.90 -6.33
C THR A 370 9.98 -3.32 -6.82
N PRO A 371 11.18 -3.88 -6.64
CA PRO A 371 11.49 -5.21 -7.15
C PRO A 371 10.75 -6.30 -6.39
N GLY A 372 10.45 -7.41 -7.04
CA GLY A 372 10.06 -8.63 -6.35
C GLY A 372 11.22 -9.25 -5.57
N ASN A 373 10.95 -9.78 -4.36
CA ASN A 373 11.93 -10.65 -3.70
C ASN A 373 12.05 -12.01 -4.40
N ILE A 374 11.08 -12.37 -5.23
CA ILE A 374 11.15 -13.41 -6.26
C ILE A 374 10.81 -12.71 -7.58
N ARG A 375 11.75 -12.72 -8.53
CA ARG A 375 11.59 -11.99 -9.79
C ARG A 375 11.96 -12.80 -10.99
N LEU A 376 11.15 -12.64 -12.06
CA LEU A 376 11.31 -13.27 -13.34
C LEU A 376 11.37 -12.20 -14.43
N GLN A 377 12.15 -12.44 -15.46
CA GLN A 377 12.14 -11.65 -16.70
C GLN A 377 12.21 -12.61 -17.88
N TYR A 378 11.47 -12.35 -18.94
CA TYR A 378 11.36 -13.21 -20.12
C TYR A 378 11.12 -14.66 -19.72
N SER A 379 10.06 -14.89 -18.95
CA SER A 379 9.61 -16.22 -18.55
C SER A 379 8.45 -16.69 -19.42
N HIS A 380 8.42 -17.97 -19.76
CA HIS A 380 7.33 -18.58 -20.49
C HIS A 380 6.91 -19.89 -19.81
N ASP A 381 5.60 -20.08 -19.60
CA ASP A 381 5.07 -21.30 -19.00
C ASP A 381 5.66 -21.61 -17.61
N VAL A 382 6.05 -20.56 -16.85
CA VAL A 382 6.49 -20.69 -15.47
C VAL A 382 5.26 -20.69 -14.55
N GLN A 383 5.29 -21.55 -13.54
CA GLN A 383 4.12 -21.75 -12.69
C GLN A 383 4.50 -21.72 -11.21
N PHE A 384 3.74 -20.95 -10.44
CA PHE A 384 3.72 -21.00 -8.97
C PHE A 384 2.41 -21.62 -8.53
N ARG A 385 2.48 -22.76 -7.82
CA ARG A 385 1.29 -23.52 -7.42
C ARG A 385 1.28 -23.87 -5.94
N ASN A 386 0.26 -23.44 -5.22
CA ASN A 386 0.12 -23.68 -3.78
C ASN A 386 1.36 -23.26 -2.98
N ASP A 387 2.05 -22.21 -3.38
CA ASP A 387 3.22 -21.65 -2.69
C ASP A 387 2.80 -20.58 -1.68
N VAL A 388 3.69 -20.28 -0.75
CA VAL A 388 3.51 -19.27 0.29
C VAL A 388 4.59 -18.21 0.15
N PHE A 389 4.17 -16.95 0.07
CA PHE A 389 5.02 -15.77 0.05
C PHE A 389 4.76 -14.96 1.31
N THR A 390 5.73 -14.93 2.22
CA THR A 390 5.55 -14.25 3.50
C THR A 390 6.85 -13.71 4.05
N HIS A 391 6.79 -12.70 4.92
CA HIS A 391 7.96 -12.06 5.53
C HIS A 391 8.94 -11.50 4.49
N LEU A 392 8.41 -10.82 3.47
CA LEU A 392 9.19 -10.27 2.38
C LEU A 392 9.33 -8.74 2.50
N GLY A 393 10.51 -8.22 2.19
CA GLY A 393 10.90 -6.83 2.41
C GLY A 393 10.68 -5.91 1.21
N ALA A 394 10.21 -6.44 0.09
CA ALA A 394 9.91 -5.70 -1.14
C ALA A 394 8.54 -6.13 -1.69
N ALA A 395 8.34 -6.24 -3.01
CA ALA A 395 7.18 -6.93 -3.56
C ALA A 395 7.35 -8.46 -3.42
N GLY A 396 6.24 -9.19 -3.33
CA GLY A 396 6.27 -10.64 -3.14
C GLY A 396 6.81 -11.37 -4.36
N LEU A 397 6.12 -11.26 -5.48
CA LEU A 397 6.44 -11.91 -6.75
C LEU A 397 6.35 -10.91 -7.89
N ASP A 398 7.37 -10.85 -8.72
CA ASP A 398 7.43 -10.03 -9.93
C ASP A 398 7.55 -10.90 -11.18
N LEU A 399 6.50 -10.95 -11.99
CA LEU A 399 6.49 -11.44 -13.36
C LEU A 399 6.78 -10.25 -14.28
N GLY A 400 8.05 -9.99 -14.54
CA GLY A 400 8.53 -8.79 -15.22
C GLY A 400 8.26 -8.78 -16.73
N ASP A 401 9.09 -8.02 -17.45
CA ASP A 401 8.96 -7.86 -18.89
C ASP A 401 9.07 -9.20 -19.63
N GLY A 402 8.27 -9.34 -20.67
CA GLY A 402 8.28 -10.54 -21.52
C GLY A 402 7.78 -11.81 -20.85
N ALA A 403 7.11 -11.71 -19.69
CA ALA A 403 6.42 -12.82 -19.06
C ALA A 403 5.23 -13.29 -19.94
N GLN A 404 5.22 -14.56 -20.33
CA GLN A 404 4.21 -15.09 -21.26
C GLN A 404 3.70 -16.45 -20.81
N ASN A 405 2.38 -16.59 -20.74
CA ASN A 405 1.68 -17.81 -20.35
C ASN A 405 2.07 -18.33 -18.95
N ASP A 406 2.56 -17.46 -18.09
CA ASP A 406 2.90 -17.79 -16.71
C ASP A 406 1.64 -17.88 -15.84
N SER A 407 1.70 -18.64 -14.76
CA SER A 407 0.56 -18.78 -13.86
C SER A 407 0.95 -18.74 -12.39
N VAL A 408 0.13 -18.04 -11.59
CA VAL A 408 0.17 -17.99 -10.13
C VAL A 408 -1.16 -18.48 -9.61
N GLU A 409 -1.20 -19.69 -9.06
CA GLU A 409 -2.45 -20.34 -8.70
C GLU A 409 -2.41 -21.02 -7.33
N GLY A 410 -3.42 -20.77 -6.52
CA GLY A 410 -3.56 -21.39 -5.21
C GLY A 410 -2.52 -20.94 -4.19
N CYS A 411 -1.89 -19.81 -4.40
CA CYS A 411 -0.83 -19.28 -3.54
C CYS A 411 -1.37 -18.34 -2.45
N ALA A 412 -0.60 -18.24 -1.36
CA ALA A 412 -0.84 -17.33 -0.25
C ALA A 412 0.21 -16.22 -0.22
N PHE A 413 -0.21 -14.96 -0.11
CA PHE A 413 0.65 -13.79 0.00
C PHE A 413 0.27 -13.01 1.26
N THR A 414 1.18 -12.92 2.24
CA THR A 414 0.91 -12.23 3.49
C THR A 414 2.19 -11.69 4.14
N ASP A 415 2.08 -10.65 4.95
CA ASP A 415 3.22 -9.97 5.60
C ASP A 415 4.34 -9.60 4.60
N ILE A 416 3.94 -8.86 3.57
CA ILE A 416 4.84 -8.37 2.51
C ILE A 416 4.96 -6.86 2.63
N SER A 417 6.19 -6.33 2.56
CA SER A 417 6.45 -4.90 2.76
C SER A 417 5.87 -4.00 1.67
N GLY A 418 5.80 -4.48 0.43
CA GLY A 418 5.29 -3.79 -0.74
C GLY A 418 4.10 -4.49 -1.39
N ASN A 419 4.08 -4.53 -2.73
CA ASN A 419 3.04 -5.17 -3.52
C ASN A 419 3.01 -6.70 -3.33
N GLY A 420 1.84 -7.32 -3.45
CA GLY A 420 1.72 -8.79 -3.41
C GLY A 420 2.31 -9.45 -4.66
N VAL A 421 1.69 -9.17 -5.80
CA VAL A 421 2.10 -9.69 -7.13
C VAL A 421 2.20 -8.54 -8.12
N GLU A 422 3.25 -8.53 -8.90
CA GLU A 422 3.46 -7.59 -10.01
C GLU A 422 3.53 -8.34 -11.33
N LEU A 423 2.84 -7.83 -12.35
CA LEU A 423 2.83 -8.36 -13.70
C LEU A 423 3.20 -7.26 -14.71
N GLY A 424 4.32 -7.44 -15.41
CA GLY A 424 4.83 -6.45 -16.35
C GLY A 424 5.36 -5.18 -15.67
N ALA A 425 5.58 -4.14 -16.45
CA ALA A 425 6.04 -2.83 -16.03
C ALA A 425 5.29 -1.72 -16.80
N VAL A 426 5.62 -0.46 -16.53
CA VAL A 426 4.94 0.71 -17.12
C VAL A 426 5.87 1.57 -17.98
N ASP A 427 7.07 1.09 -18.27
CA ASP A 427 8.11 1.83 -19.00
C ASP A 427 8.16 1.53 -20.51
N LYS A 428 7.51 0.45 -20.98
CA LYS A 428 7.55 0.00 -22.38
C LYS A 428 6.15 -0.10 -23.02
N PRO A 429 5.46 1.01 -23.27
CA PRO A 429 4.09 0.99 -23.83
C PRO A 429 4.02 0.40 -25.25
N LEU A 430 5.11 0.47 -26.00
CA LEU A 430 5.19 0.06 -27.39
C LEU A 430 6.00 -1.25 -27.59
N ALA A 431 6.10 -2.07 -26.56
CA ALA A 431 6.77 -3.37 -26.66
C ALA A 431 6.20 -4.24 -27.77
N THR A 432 7.05 -5.05 -28.41
CA THR A 432 6.66 -5.94 -29.51
C THR A 432 7.28 -7.32 -29.34
N GLY A 433 6.68 -8.35 -29.95
CA GLY A 433 7.25 -9.69 -29.99
C GLY A 433 7.47 -10.32 -28.61
N ALA A 434 8.69 -10.65 -28.28
CA ALA A 434 9.07 -11.29 -27.01
C ALA A 434 9.03 -10.34 -25.80
N ASP A 435 9.08 -9.01 -26.03
CA ASP A 435 9.01 -8.02 -24.95
C ASP A 435 7.58 -7.84 -24.41
N ILE A 436 6.56 -8.33 -25.11
CA ILE A 436 5.17 -8.23 -24.68
C ILE A 436 4.91 -9.17 -23.52
N THR A 437 4.47 -8.61 -22.40
CA THR A 437 3.89 -9.38 -21.29
C THR A 437 2.47 -9.79 -21.64
N ARG A 438 2.18 -11.10 -21.73
CA ARG A 438 0.90 -11.58 -22.26
C ARG A 438 0.50 -12.99 -21.81
N ASP A 439 -0.79 -13.26 -21.90
CA ASP A 439 -1.38 -14.58 -21.69
C ASP A 439 -1.18 -15.14 -20.27
N ASN A 440 -0.85 -14.27 -19.28
CA ASN A 440 -0.55 -14.67 -17.91
C ASN A 440 -1.83 -14.82 -17.08
N ARG A 441 -1.77 -15.63 -16.03
CA ARG A 441 -2.93 -15.92 -15.16
C ARG A 441 -2.54 -15.83 -13.69
N ILE A 442 -3.23 -14.94 -12.95
CA ILE A 442 -3.13 -14.82 -11.49
C ILE A 442 -4.50 -15.17 -10.94
N ARG A 443 -4.65 -16.38 -10.39
CA ARG A 443 -5.98 -16.89 -10.02
C ARG A 443 -5.97 -17.74 -8.75
N ASN A 444 -7.10 -17.72 -8.04
CA ASN A 444 -7.30 -18.52 -6.84
C ASN A 444 -6.27 -18.29 -5.73
N ASN A 445 -5.74 -17.07 -5.62
CA ASN A 445 -4.78 -16.72 -4.59
C ASN A 445 -5.46 -15.97 -3.44
N HIS A 446 -4.97 -16.16 -2.22
CA HIS A 446 -5.31 -15.31 -1.08
C HIS A 446 -4.18 -14.33 -0.83
N ILE A 447 -4.48 -13.03 -0.90
CA ILE A 447 -3.51 -11.93 -0.77
C ILE A 447 -4.04 -11.00 0.32
N TRP A 448 -3.31 -10.90 1.43
CA TRP A 448 -3.73 -10.08 2.57
C TRP A 448 -2.54 -9.57 3.38
N ASN A 449 -2.74 -8.55 4.23
CA ASN A 449 -1.69 -8.00 5.07
C ASN A 449 -0.42 -7.60 4.27
N ILE A 450 -0.61 -7.02 3.10
CA ILE A 450 0.49 -6.54 2.26
C ILE A 450 0.70 -5.02 2.47
N GLY A 451 1.77 -4.47 1.92
CA GLY A 451 2.12 -3.07 2.14
C GLY A 451 2.52 -2.79 3.59
N ALA A 452 3.15 -3.76 4.28
CA ALA A 452 3.50 -3.67 5.70
C ALA A 452 4.46 -2.51 6.01
N GLU A 453 5.34 -2.14 5.08
CA GLU A 453 6.24 -0.98 5.20
C GLU A 453 5.91 0.12 4.20
N TYR A 454 5.58 -0.22 2.96
CA TYR A 454 5.32 0.73 1.88
C TYR A 454 3.82 0.79 1.65
N ARG A 455 3.16 1.76 2.31
CA ARG A 455 1.69 1.82 2.41
C ARG A 455 0.96 2.05 1.08
N GLY A 456 1.67 2.45 0.01
CA GLY A 456 1.14 2.43 -1.36
C GLY A 456 1.06 1.03 -1.98
N GLY A 457 1.41 -0.02 -1.23
CA GLY A 457 1.37 -1.42 -1.66
C GLY A 457 -0.03 -1.88 -2.07
N ILE A 458 -0.08 -2.65 -3.16
CA ILE A 458 -1.28 -3.14 -3.83
C ILE A 458 -1.24 -4.67 -3.89
N GLY A 459 -2.38 -5.32 -3.75
CA GLY A 459 -2.47 -6.79 -3.82
C GLY A 459 -1.92 -7.33 -5.15
N ILE A 460 -2.43 -6.82 -6.27
CA ILE A 460 -1.97 -7.19 -7.62
C ILE A 460 -1.82 -5.94 -8.46
N VAL A 461 -0.61 -5.68 -8.95
CA VAL A 461 -0.29 -4.60 -9.88
C VAL A 461 -0.05 -5.17 -11.27
N VAL A 462 -0.81 -4.71 -12.25
CA VAL A 462 -0.61 -5.06 -13.66
C VAL A 462 -0.21 -3.79 -14.40
N GLY A 463 0.99 -3.78 -14.94
CA GLY A 463 1.46 -2.75 -15.86
C GLY A 463 0.85 -2.92 -17.25
N TYR A 464 1.64 -2.70 -18.29
CA TYR A 464 1.20 -3.07 -19.64
C TYR A 464 1.13 -4.59 -19.75
N ALA A 465 0.00 -5.11 -20.19
CA ALA A 465 -0.21 -6.53 -20.39
C ALA A 465 -1.25 -6.77 -21.51
N GLN A 466 -1.20 -7.95 -22.12
CA GLN A 466 -2.12 -8.36 -23.16
C GLN A 466 -2.73 -9.73 -22.84
N ARG A 467 -4.01 -9.90 -23.01
CA ARG A 467 -4.76 -11.17 -22.81
C ARG A 467 -4.45 -11.87 -21.47
N SER A 468 -4.14 -11.09 -20.46
CA SER A 468 -3.83 -11.61 -19.12
C SER A 468 -5.07 -11.56 -18.22
N ALA A 469 -5.12 -12.47 -17.24
CA ALA A 469 -6.28 -12.65 -16.40
C ALA A 469 -5.94 -12.61 -14.90
N VAL A 470 -6.68 -11.79 -14.15
CA VAL A 470 -6.67 -11.72 -12.69
C VAL A 470 -8.05 -12.17 -12.21
N GLU A 471 -8.15 -13.40 -11.73
CA GLU A 471 -9.43 -14.04 -11.54
C GLU A 471 -9.53 -14.84 -10.25
N HIS A 472 -10.72 -14.87 -9.66
CA HIS A 472 -11.01 -15.71 -8.50
C HIS A 472 -10.05 -15.53 -7.32
N ASN A 473 -9.39 -14.38 -7.19
CA ASN A 473 -8.55 -14.10 -6.03
C ASN A 473 -9.41 -13.55 -4.87
N GLN A 474 -9.01 -13.84 -3.64
CA GLN A 474 -9.45 -13.09 -2.48
C GLN A 474 -8.36 -12.13 -2.06
N ILE A 475 -8.70 -10.84 -1.94
CA ILE A 475 -7.74 -9.78 -1.57
C ILE A 475 -8.37 -8.95 -0.46
N ASP A 476 -7.70 -8.87 0.68
CA ASP A 476 -8.19 -8.15 1.84
C ASP A 476 -7.05 -7.55 2.68
N HIS A 477 -7.40 -6.65 3.62
CA HIS A 477 -6.44 -5.98 4.50
C HIS A 477 -5.29 -5.32 3.73
N THR A 478 -5.66 -4.45 2.76
CA THR A 478 -4.67 -3.67 2.01
C THR A 478 -4.65 -2.22 2.47
N PRO A 479 -3.47 -1.60 2.61
CA PRO A 479 -3.37 -0.20 3.04
C PRO A 479 -3.84 0.78 1.97
N TYR A 480 -3.83 0.37 0.71
CA TYR A 480 -4.24 1.12 -0.46
C TYR A 480 -5.17 0.27 -1.36
N ALA A 481 -5.04 0.33 -2.67
CA ALA A 481 -5.88 -0.43 -3.60
C ALA A 481 -5.62 -1.95 -3.52
N ALA A 482 -6.60 -2.76 -3.93
CA ALA A 482 -6.42 -4.22 -3.97
C ALA A 482 -5.90 -4.71 -5.33
N ILE A 483 -6.44 -4.21 -6.44
CA ILE A 483 -5.96 -4.50 -7.80
C ILE A 483 -5.77 -3.17 -8.53
N SER A 484 -4.67 -3.04 -9.27
CA SER A 484 -4.41 -1.88 -10.11
C SER A 484 -3.94 -2.31 -11.49
N MET A 485 -4.55 -1.76 -12.54
CA MET A 485 -4.29 -2.12 -13.93
C MET A 485 -4.16 -0.91 -14.84
N GLY A 486 -3.44 -1.08 -15.92
CA GLY A 486 -3.55 -0.21 -17.08
C GLY A 486 -2.79 1.11 -17.01
N TRP A 487 -1.83 1.27 -16.16
CA TRP A 487 -1.06 2.49 -15.86
C TRP A 487 -0.58 3.35 -17.05
N GLY A 488 -0.69 2.89 -18.27
CA GLY A 488 -0.05 3.51 -19.41
C GLY A 488 -0.79 4.61 -20.12
N GLY A 489 -2.08 4.76 -19.86
CA GLY A 489 -2.87 5.54 -20.81
C GLY A 489 -3.03 7.01 -20.50
N TRP A 490 -2.82 7.47 -19.28
CA TRP A 490 -3.00 8.88 -18.94
C TRP A 490 -2.00 9.81 -19.65
N PRO A 491 -0.71 9.54 -19.60
CA PRO A 491 0.25 10.25 -20.42
C PRO A 491 0.06 10.06 -21.92
N ASP A 492 -0.32 8.88 -22.39
CA ASP A 492 -0.56 8.57 -23.79
C ASP A 492 -1.67 9.46 -24.35
N LYS A 493 -2.76 9.64 -23.62
CA LYS A 493 -3.86 10.52 -23.98
C LYS A 493 -3.52 11.99 -24.05
N ILE A 494 -2.68 12.45 -23.13
CA ILE A 494 -2.24 13.84 -23.13
C ILE A 494 -1.35 14.11 -24.33
N ARG A 495 -0.64 13.12 -24.80
CA ARG A 495 0.37 13.24 -25.84
C ARG A 495 -0.22 13.28 -27.23
N GLN A 496 -1.00 12.30 -27.58
CA GLN A 496 -1.65 12.18 -28.89
C GLN A 496 -2.96 11.40 -28.75
N ALA A 497 -4.02 11.93 -29.33
CA ALA A 497 -5.26 11.20 -29.45
C ALA A 497 -5.06 9.88 -30.19
N GLY A 498 -5.50 8.78 -29.59
CA GLY A 498 -5.46 7.45 -30.22
C GLY A 498 -4.10 6.77 -30.25
N GLN A 499 -3.10 7.26 -29.52
CA GLN A 499 -1.86 6.50 -29.37
C GLN A 499 -2.13 5.27 -28.51
N ALA A 500 -2.29 4.11 -29.15
CA ALA A 500 -2.46 2.84 -28.49
C ALA A 500 -1.14 2.38 -27.85
N ASN A 501 -1.25 1.70 -26.72
CA ASN A 501 -0.23 0.82 -26.20
C ASN A 501 -0.61 -0.62 -26.51
N TYR A 502 0.20 -1.60 -26.10
CA TYR A 502 -0.11 -3.00 -26.42
C TYR A 502 -1.11 -3.65 -25.44
N SER A 503 -1.55 -2.93 -24.38
CA SER A 503 -2.53 -3.48 -23.44
C SER A 503 -3.87 -3.70 -24.13
N GLU A 504 -4.32 -4.94 -24.17
CA GLU A 504 -5.64 -5.30 -24.70
C GLU A 504 -6.12 -6.66 -24.16
N ASN A 505 -7.43 -6.86 -24.18
CA ASN A 505 -8.08 -8.11 -23.81
C ASN A 505 -7.74 -8.65 -22.41
N ASN A 506 -7.32 -7.79 -21.50
CA ASN A 506 -7.10 -8.19 -20.12
C ASN A 506 -8.43 -8.35 -19.39
N ARG A 507 -8.44 -9.21 -18.37
CA ARG A 507 -9.63 -9.53 -17.61
C ARG A 507 -9.36 -9.52 -16.10
N VAL A 508 -10.20 -8.77 -15.38
CA VAL A 508 -10.27 -8.79 -13.92
C VAL A 508 -11.64 -9.32 -13.54
N ALA A 509 -11.73 -10.58 -13.14
CA ALA A 509 -13.03 -11.22 -13.02
C ALA A 509 -13.18 -12.08 -11.76
N ASN A 510 -14.39 -12.07 -11.19
CA ASN A 510 -14.76 -12.91 -10.07
C ASN A 510 -13.82 -12.83 -8.86
N ASN A 511 -13.15 -11.69 -8.64
CA ASN A 511 -12.36 -11.47 -7.43
C ASN A 511 -13.26 -11.04 -6.27
N ARG A 512 -12.88 -11.42 -5.05
CA ARG A 512 -13.49 -10.96 -3.81
C ARG A 512 -12.54 -10.02 -3.11
N ILE A 513 -12.97 -8.78 -2.89
CA ILE A 513 -12.15 -7.70 -2.34
C ILE A 513 -12.90 -7.06 -1.18
N PHE A 514 -12.26 -6.95 -0.03
CA PHE A 514 -12.83 -6.28 1.15
C PHE A 514 -11.74 -5.77 2.10
N ASP A 515 -12.09 -4.91 3.06
CA ASP A 515 -11.15 -4.29 4.00
C ASP A 515 -9.90 -3.72 3.30
N PHE A 516 -10.14 -2.84 2.35
CA PHE A 516 -9.11 -2.17 1.57
C PHE A 516 -9.12 -0.65 1.83
N MET A 517 -8.12 0.07 1.34
CA MET A 517 -7.91 1.51 1.60
C MET A 517 -7.79 1.81 3.09
N LEU A 518 -7.09 0.96 3.85
CA LEU A 518 -7.01 1.10 5.31
C LEU A 518 -6.18 2.31 5.75
N VAL A 519 -5.24 2.78 4.93
CA VAL A 519 -4.30 3.86 5.28
C VAL A 519 -4.35 5.02 4.30
N LEU A 520 -4.21 4.74 3.01
CA LEU A 520 -4.16 5.76 1.97
C LEU A 520 -5.55 5.99 1.34
N ALA A 521 -5.64 7.01 0.50
CA ALA A 521 -6.88 7.46 -0.12
C ALA A 521 -6.72 7.63 -1.65
N ASP A 522 -7.81 7.96 -2.35
CA ASP A 522 -7.84 8.22 -3.80
C ASP A 522 -7.34 7.01 -4.62
N GLY A 523 -7.87 5.86 -4.30
CA GLY A 523 -7.68 4.58 -4.98
C GLY A 523 -8.99 3.81 -5.03
N GLY A 524 -8.92 2.51 -5.23
CA GLY A 524 -10.11 1.67 -5.33
C GLY A 524 -9.86 0.21 -4.99
N GLY A 525 -10.93 -0.56 -4.80
CA GLY A 525 -10.82 -2.01 -4.75
C GLY A 525 -10.21 -2.54 -6.05
N ILE A 526 -10.69 -2.04 -7.19
CA ILE A 526 -10.07 -2.23 -8.49
C ILE A 526 -9.85 -0.84 -9.10
N TYR A 527 -8.60 -0.51 -9.36
CA TYR A 527 -8.19 0.76 -9.97
C TYR A 527 -7.75 0.51 -11.41
N THR A 528 -8.28 1.32 -12.34
CA THR A 528 -7.88 1.29 -13.75
C THR A 528 -7.46 2.68 -14.19
N GLN A 529 -6.47 2.75 -15.07
CA GLN A 529 -6.04 4.01 -15.66
C GLN A 529 -5.59 3.82 -17.10
N GLY A 530 -6.09 4.69 -17.97
CA GLY A 530 -5.58 4.82 -19.31
C GLY A 530 -6.26 4.00 -20.38
N LEU A 531 -5.65 4.02 -21.55
CA LEU A 531 -6.15 3.38 -22.76
C LEU A 531 -5.86 1.87 -22.71
N THR A 532 -6.91 1.07 -22.88
CA THR A 532 -6.78 -0.39 -22.99
C THR A 532 -7.45 -0.87 -24.28
N GLY A 533 -6.66 -1.41 -25.19
CA GLY A 533 -7.13 -1.86 -26.49
C GLY A 533 -7.58 -0.73 -27.43
N PRO A 534 -7.81 -1.05 -28.71
CA PRO A 534 -8.22 -0.08 -29.72
C PRO A 534 -9.72 0.24 -29.68
N ASP A 535 -10.54 -0.58 -29.05
CA ASP A 535 -12.00 -0.47 -28.97
C ASP A 535 -12.55 -1.23 -27.75
N LEU A 536 -13.82 -1.03 -27.41
CA LEU A 536 -14.48 -1.73 -26.29
C LEU A 536 -14.47 -3.26 -26.43
N ALA A 537 -14.44 -3.81 -27.62
CA ALA A 537 -14.45 -5.27 -27.82
C ALA A 537 -13.13 -5.90 -27.36
N ARG A 538 -12.02 -5.23 -27.64
CA ARG A 538 -10.67 -5.64 -27.29
C ARG A 538 -10.10 -4.95 -26.03
N GLY A 539 -10.84 -4.03 -25.45
CA GLY A 539 -10.47 -3.37 -24.21
C GLY A 539 -10.59 -4.28 -22.99
N GLU A 540 -10.26 -3.73 -21.86
CA GLU A 540 -10.25 -4.43 -20.58
C GLU A 540 -11.65 -4.76 -20.05
N LYS A 541 -11.78 -5.90 -19.38
CA LYS A 541 -13.05 -6.39 -18.82
C LYS A 541 -12.92 -6.56 -17.30
N VAL A 542 -13.71 -5.80 -16.55
CA VAL A 542 -13.84 -5.89 -15.10
C VAL A 542 -15.21 -6.45 -14.78
N THR A 543 -15.31 -7.76 -14.49
CA THR A 543 -16.60 -8.45 -14.49
C THR A 543 -16.80 -9.40 -13.32
N GLY A 544 -18.00 -9.42 -12.76
CA GLY A 544 -18.39 -10.42 -11.74
C GLY A 544 -17.65 -10.30 -10.41
N ASN A 545 -16.94 -9.21 -10.13
CA ASN A 545 -16.22 -9.02 -8.89
C ASN A 545 -17.17 -8.63 -7.76
N ALA A 546 -16.84 -9.03 -6.53
CA ALA A 546 -17.50 -8.57 -5.31
C ALA A 546 -16.53 -7.68 -4.52
N VAL A 547 -16.84 -6.38 -4.44
CA VAL A 547 -16.00 -5.35 -3.81
C VAL A 547 -16.81 -4.68 -2.71
N TYR A 548 -16.37 -4.81 -1.46
CA TYR A 548 -17.14 -4.29 -0.33
C TYR A 548 -16.25 -3.94 0.87
N ASP A 549 -16.84 -3.29 1.87
CA ASP A 549 -16.16 -2.92 3.13
C ASP A 549 -14.89 -2.09 2.94
N GLN A 550 -14.97 -1.05 2.10
CA GLN A 550 -13.91 -0.04 1.98
C GLN A 550 -13.80 0.77 3.28
N PHE A 551 -12.58 1.04 3.74
CA PHE A 551 -12.38 1.84 4.97
C PHE A 551 -12.13 3.33 4.67
N GLY A 552 -11.08 3.67 3.96
CA GLY A 552 -10.68 5.05 3.69
C GLY A 552 -11.39 5.68 2.48
N SER A 553 -11.00 6.90 2.15
CA SER A 553 -11.51 7.62 0.97
C SER A 553 -11.05 6.97 -0.34
N GLY A 554 -11.98 6.64 -1.21
CA GLY A 554 -11.73 6.00 -2.51
C GLY A 554 -13.01 5.45 -3.13
N HIS A 555 -12.85 4.47 -4.01
CA HIS A 555 -13.91 3.93 -4.86
C HIS A 555 -13.93 2.40 -4.82
N GLY A 556 -15.05 1.80 -5.21
CA GLY A 556 -15.12 0.35 -5.42
C GLY A 556 -14.33 -0.07 -6.64
N ILE A 557 -14.81 0.33 -7.81
CA ILE A 557 -14.11 0.19 -9.08
C ILE A 557 -13.83 1.60 -9.60
N TYR A 558 -12.56 1.95 -9.73
CA TYR A 558 -12.12 3.30 -10.05
C TYR A 558 -11.57 3.36 -11.48
N THR A 559 -12.39 3.88 -12.41
CA THR A 559 -11.92 4.20 -13.74
C THR A 559 -11.36 5.63 -13.73
N ASP A 560 -10.08 5.75 -13.37
CA ASP A 560 -9.39 7.02 -13.19
C ASP A 560 -8.96 7.65 -14.52
N ASN A 561 -8.24 8.73 -14.42
CA ASN A 561 -7.80 9.60 -15.51
C ASN A 561 -7.38 8.85 -16.77
N GLY A 562 -8.05 9.14 -17.87
CA GLY A 562 -7.72 8.53 -19.14
C GLY A 562 -8.24 7.11 -19.37
N SER A 563 -8.93 6.50 -18.41
CA SER A 563 -9.55 5.18 -18.61
C SER A 563 -10.43 5.15 -19.86
N CYS A 564 -10.15 4.18 -20.72
CA CYS A 564 -10.72 4.10 -22.04
C CYS A 564 -10.84 2.66 -22.54
N ASN A 565 -11.91 2.37 -23.24
CA ASN A 565 -12.25 1.05 -23.77
C ASN A 565 -12.44 -0.04 -22.69
N ILE A 566 -12.90 0.36 -21.51
CA ILE A 566 -13.09 -0.56 -20.38
C ILE A 566 -14.56 -0.90 -20.22
N THR A 567 -14.86 -2.18 -20.00
CA THR A 567 -16.19 -2.67 -19.64
C THR A 567 -16.21 -3.07 -18.17
N VAL A 568 -17.06 -2.44 -17.38
CA VAL A 568 -17.32 -2.76 -15.96
C VAL A 568 -18.72 -3.38 -15.88
N ALA A 569 -18.83 -4.70 -15.74
CA ALA A 569 -20.13 -5.36 -15.86
C ALA A 569 -20.39 -6.47 -14.85
N GLY A 570 -21.61 -6.51 -14.32
CA GLY A 570 -22.06 -7.58 -13.42
C GLY A 570 -21.35 -7.62 -12.07
N ASN A 571 -20.70 -6.54 -11.65
CA ASN A 571 -20.00 -6.49 -10.37
C ASN A 571 -20.96 -6.14 -9.22
N ILE A 572 -20.60 -6.56 -8.02
CA ILE A 572 -21.27 -6.16 -6.79
C ILE A 572 -20.34 -5.20 -6.05
N MET A 573 -20.87 -4.03 -5.71
CA MET A 573 -20.18 -2.98 -4.99
C MET A 573 -21.05 -2.53 -3.82
N PHE A 574 -20.53 -2.70 -2.59
CA PHE A 574 -21.33 -2.45 -1.40
C PHE A 574 -20.48 -1.95 -0.24
N HIS A 575 -21.03 -1.07 0.60
CA HIS A 575 -20.35 -0.51 1.76
C HIS A 575 -19.07 0.25 1.38
N LEU A 576 -19.20 1.06 0.35
CA LEU A 576 -18.14 1.84 -0.27
C LEU A 576 -18.41 3.33 -0.11
N ASN A 577 -17.38 4.14 -0.34
CA ASN A 577 -17.53 5.59 -0.37
C ASN A 577 -18.15 6.04 -1.71
N PHE A 578 -17.62 5.50 -2.80
CA PHE A 578 -18.20 5.63 -4.14
C PHE A 578 -18.15 4.28 -4.83
N ASP A 579 -19.20 3.94 -5.54
CA ASP A 579 -19.26 2.65 -6.23
C ASP A 579 -18.38 2.66 -7.47
N ASN A 580 -18.53 3.66 -8.32
CA ASN A 580 -17.65 3.94 -9.45
C ASN A 580 -17.50 5.45 -9.66
N TRP A 581 -16.30 5.81 -10.04
CA TRP A 581 -15.94 7.19 -10.32
C TRP A 581 -15.13 7.23 -11.62
N GLY A 582 -14.80 8.04 -12.29
CA GLY A 582 -13.82 8.05 -13.38
C GLY A 582 -14.38 8.61 -14.68
N SER A 583 -15.64 8.40 -14.94
CA SER A 583 -16.29 9.01 -16.10
C SER A 583 -16.22 10.54 -16.10
N ARG A 584 -16.09 11.18 -14.94
CA ARG A 584 -15.91 12.63 -14.79
C ARG A 584 -14.57 13.16 -15.25
N HIS A 585 -13.52 12.41 -15.02
CA HIS A 585 -12.15 12.86 -15.32
C HIS A 585 -11.86 12.91 -16.80
N ARG A 586 -12.65 12.25 -17.60
CA ARG A 586 -12.52 12.28 -19.06
C ARG A 586 -12.59 13.67 -19.65
N ASN A 587 -13.50 14.50 -19.18
CA ASN A 587 -13.68 15.87 -19.66
C ASN A 587 -12.52 16.80 -19.28
N TYR A 588 -11.75 16.46 -18.26
CA TYR A 588 -10.63 17.27 -17.81
C TYR A 588 -9.47 17.28 -18.83
N TYR A 589 -9.25 16.17 -19.51
CA TYR A 589 -8.18 16.04 -20.52
C TYR A 589 -8.64 16.24 -21.95
N ASN A 590 -9.93 16.23 -22.18
CA ASN A 590 -10.51 16.39 -23.50
C ASN A 590 -10.50 17.84 -24.02
N GLY A 591 -10.26 18.80 -23.16
CA GLY A 591 -10.36 20.21 -23.51
C GLY A 591 -9.28 20.73 -24.43
N ALA A 592 -8.20 19.99 -24.64
CA ALA A 592 -7.03 20.50 -25.38
C ALA A 592 -7.02 20.14 -26.86
N ASP A 593 -7.66 19.05 -27.27
CA ASP A 593 -7.58 18.53 -28.65
C ASP A 593 -8.93 18.08 -29.26
N GLY A 594 -10.01 18.16 -28.52
CA GLY A 594 -11.34 17.79 -29.00
C GLY A 594 -11.55 16.31 -29.33
N SER A 595 -10.60 15.45 -29.02
CA SER A 595 -10.57 14.05 -29.44
C SER A 595 -11.17 13.07 -28.42
N ALA A 596 -12.13 13.43 -27.79
CA ALA A 596 -12.64 12.87 -26.59
C ALA A 596 -13.60 11.72 -26.70
N ASN A 597 -13.24 10.71 -27.37
CA ASN A 597 -14.09 9.51 -27.46
C ASN A 597 -13.45 8.33 -26.75
N ASP A 598 -13.55 8.33 -25.44
CA ASP A 598 -13.06 7.27 -24.58
C ASP A 598 -14.26 6.45 -24.10
N PRO A 599 -14.71 5.45 -24.87
CA PRO A 599 -15.89 4.72 -24.48
C PRO A 599 -15.63 3.90 -23.22
N LEU A 600 -16.59 3.95 -22.28
CA LEU A 600 -16.73 3.07 -21.14
C LEU A 600 -18.10 2.44 -21.15
N ASP A 601 -18.17 1.14 -20.94
CA ASP A 601 -19.41 0.42 -20.71
C ASP A 601 -19.52 0.03 -19.24
N ILE A 602 -20.56 0.52 -18.54
CA ILE A 602 -20.84 0.24 -17.13
C ILE A 602 -22.22 -0.41 -17.06
N LEU A 603 -22.24 -1.74 -17.02
CA LEU A 603 -23.41 -2.54 -17.34
C LEU A 603 -23.79 -3.50 -16.22
N ASP A 604 -25.07 -3.59 -15.90
CA ASP A 604 -25.65 -4.64 -15.07
C ASP A 604 -24.97 -4.82 -13.69
N ASN A 605 -24.33 -3.76 -13.15
CA ASN A 605 -23.71 -3.80 -11.84
C ASN A 605 -24.74 -3.64 -10.71
N TYR A 606 -24.38 -4.10 -9.52
CA TYR A 606 -25.15 -3.98 -8.29
C TYR A 606 -24.37 -3.14 -7.30
N TRP A 607 -24.87 -1.98 -6.94
CA TRP A 607 -24.18 -1.03 -6.07
C TRP A 607 -25.10 -0.38 -5.05
N GLN A 608 -24.54 0.07 -3.95
CA GLN A 608 -25.29 0.63 -2.83
C GLN A 608 -25.76 2.05 -3.10
N GLN A 609 -24.93 2.85 -3.73
CA GLN A 609 -25.21 4.25 -4.02
C GLN A 609 -24.58 4.66 -5.35
N GLY A 610 -25.18 5.49 -5.98
CA GLY A 610 -24.99 6.26 -7.14
C GLY A 610 -23.94 6.03 -8.19
N GLY A 611 -23.19 5.00 -8.24
CA GLY A 611 -22.40 4.57 -9.41
C GLY A 611 -21.65 5.66 -10.20
N ALA A 612 -21.77 5.63 -11.51
CA ALA A 612 -21.06 6.49 -12.44
C ALA A 612 -21.78 7.82 -12.73
N ASP A 613 -21.03 8.84 -13.16
CA ASP A 613 -21.60 10.12 -13.60
C ASP A 613 -22.27 9.97 -14.97
N ALA A 614 -23.59 9.98 -14.98
CA ALA A 614 -24.40 9.86 -16.20
C ALA A 614 -24.25 11.06 -17.17
N SER A 615 -23.67 12.17 -16.74
CA SER A 615 -23.46 13.34 -17.60
C SER A 615 -22.24 13.19 -18.53
N ALA A 616 -21.41 12.18 -18.31
CA ALA A 616 -20.22 11.96 -19.12
C ALA A 616 -20.60 11.44 -20.52
N GLN A 617 -20.03 12.06 -21.54
CA GLN A 617 -20.21 11.62 -22.91
C GLN A 617 -19.50 10.29 -23.16
N ASN A 618 -20.06 9.45 -24.03
CA ASN A 618 -19.53 8.14 -24.43
C ASN A 618 -19.36 7.13 -23.27
N VAL A 619 -20.07 7.31 -22.15
CA VAL A 619 -20.22 6.30 -21.12
C VAL A 619 -21.60 5.68 -21.25
N THR A 620 -21.66 4.37 -21.47
CA THR A 620 -22.91 3.62 -21.48
C THR A 620 -23.24 3.18 -20.07
N LEU A 621 -24.34 3.66 -19.51
CA LEU A 621 -24.91 3.19 -18.26
C LEU A 621 -26.18 2.40 -18.54
N ARG A 622 -26.17 1.10 -18.33
CA ARG A 622 -27.34 0.26 -18.59
C ARG A 622 -27.45 -0.89 -17.59
N GLY A 623 -28.67 -1.17 -17.16
CA GLY A 623 -29.00 -2.34 -16.35
C GLY A 623 -28.45 -2.31 -14.91
N ASN A 624 -27.76 -1.26 -14.51
CA ASN A 624 -27.21 -1.13 -13.14
C ASN A 624 -28.34 -1.03 -12.12
N ARG A 625 -28.19 -1.69 -10.97
CA ARG A 625 -29.22 -1.79 -9.95
C ARG A 625 -28.68 -1.35 -8.60
N ILE A 626 -29.47 -0.55 -7.89
CA ILE A 626 -29.18 -0.19 -6.50
C ILE A 626 -29.63 -1.32 -5.59
N ILE A 627 -28.76 -1.65 -4.63
CA ILE A 627 -29.02 -2.58 -3.55
C ILE A 627 -28.81 -1.87 -2.20
N ASN A 628 -29.67 -2.17 -1.22
CA ASN A 628 -29.59 -1.59 0.13
C ASN A 628 -28.97 -2.56 1.15
N SER A 629 -28.77 -3.81 0.75
CA SER A 629 -28.05 -4.82 1.50
C SER A 629 -27.43 -5.83 0.53
N LEU A 630 -26.40 -6.55 0.96
CA LEU A 630 -25.78 -7.62 0.18
C LEU A 630 -26.75 -8.77 -0.14
N ASP A 631 -27.80 -8.98 0.67
CA ASP A 631 -28.80 -9.99 0.41
C ASP A 631 -29.62 -9.74 -0.87
N GLN A 632 -29.64 -8.50 -1.35
CA GLN A 632 -30.29 -8.11 -2.60
C GLN A 632 -29.39 -8.35 -3.83
N ALA A 633 -28.11 -8.62 -3.61
CA ALA A 633 -27.19 -8.94 -4.70
C ALA A 633 -27.42 -10.36 -5.21
N PRO A 634 -27.14 -10.62 -6.51
CA PRO A 634 -27.26 -11.97 -7.05
C PRO A 634 -26.35 -12.96 -6.35
N ARG A 635 -26.93 -13.98 -5.73
CA ARG A 635 -26.17 -15.05 -5.05
C ARG A 635 -25.17 -15.74 -5.98
N ALA A 636 -25.49 -15.84 -7.26
CA ALA A 636 -24.60 -16.45 -8.25
C ALA A 636 -23.29 -15.66 -8.38
N VAL A 637 -23.36 -14.32 -8.40
CA VAL A 637 -22.16 -13.45 -8.49
C VAL A 637 -21.38 -13.51 -7.18
N LEU A 638 -22.06 -13.36 -6.02
CA LEU A 638 -21.41 -13.47 -4.72
C LEU A 638 -20.74 -14.84 -4.50
N GLY A 639 -21.38 -15.92 -4.95
CA GLY A 639 -20.85 -17.26 -4.82
C GLY A 639 -19.72 -17.60 -5.80
N ALA A 640 -19.67 -16.91 -6.95
CA ALA A 640 -18.60 -17.08 -7.91
C ALA A 640 -17.37 -16.19 -7.61
N ALA A 641 -17.55 -15.10 -6.84
CA ALA A 641 -16.47 -14.20 -6.49
C ALA A 641 -15.57 -14.77 -5.38
N GLY A 642 -14.25 -14.64 -5.56
CA GLY A 642 -13.22 -15.19 -4.69
C GLY A 642 -12.80 -16.58 -5.11
N LEU A 643 -12.13 -17.28 -4.19
CA LEU A 643 -11.54 -18.58 -4.45
C LEU A 643 -12.58 -19.60 -4.92
N GLU A 644 -12.26 -20.33 -5.96
CA GLU A 644 -13.05 -21.50 -6.39
C GLU A 644 -13.09 -22.58 -5.29
N PRO A 645 -14.10 -23.46 -5.27
CA PRO A 645 -14.28 -24.44 -4.19
C PRO A 645 -13.05 -25.29 -3.86
N ALA A 646 -12.24 -25.62 -4.87
CA ALA A 646 -11.02 -26.42 -4.68
C ALA A 646 -9.93 -25.68 -3.88
N PHE A 647 -9.98 -24.35 -3.83
CA PHE A 647 -8.96 -23.49 -3.20
C PHE A 647 -9.42 -22.83 -1.90
N GLN A 648 -10.67 -22.98 -1.52
CA GLN A 648 -11.21 -22.36 -0.29
C GLN A 648 -10.48 -22.81 0.99
N GLY A 649 -9.79 -23.94 0.95
CA GLY A 649 -8.93 -24.39 2.03
C GLY A 649 -7.76 -23.44 2.36
N LEU A 650 -7.42 -22.51 1.46
CA LEU A 650 -6.42 -21.46 1.74
C LEU A 650 -6.88 -20.50 2.86
N LEU A 651 -8.17 -20.19 2.93
CA LEU A 651 -8.72 -19.25 3.90
C LEU A 651 -8.65 -19.74 5.36
N GLY A 652 -8.50 -21.04 5.58
CA GLY A 652 -8.35 -21.62 6.91
C GLY A 652 -6.90 -21.94 7.30
N ARG A 653 -5.94 -21.61 6.46
CA ARG A 653 -4.52 -21.85 6.73
C ARG A 653 -3.89 -20.64 7.40
N HIS A 654 -3.10 -20.89 8.42
CA HIS A 654 -2.30 -19.92 9.12
C HIS A 654 -0.84 -20.13 8.72
N PHE A 655 -0.20 -19.06 8.20
CA PHE A 655 1.18 -19.09 7.74
C PHE A 655 2.12 -18.30 8.66
N GLY A 656 1.58 -17.70 9.70
CA GLY A 656 2.31 -16.98 10.74
C GLY A 656 1.96 -17.45 12.13
N PRO A 657 2.68 -17.02 13.15
CA PRO A 657 2.39 -17.33 14.54
C PRO A 657 1.10 -16.65 15.01
N ALA A 658 0.42 -17.27 15.97
CA ALA A 658 -0.66 -16.62 16.69
C ALA A 658 -0.11 -15.46 17.54
N ALA A 659 -0.38 -14.23 17.12
CA ALA A 659 0.12 -13.02 17.76
C ALA A 659 -0.99 -11.97 17.93
N PRO A 660 -0.83 -10.99 18.84
CA PRO A 660 -1.66 -9.79 18.83
C PRO A 660 -1.56 -9.04 17.49
N PRO A 661 -2.58 -8.25 17.11
CA PRO A 661 -2.52 -7.47 15.87
C PRO A 661 -1.47 -6.35 15.97
N GLU A 662 -1.10 -5.75 14.83
CA GLU A 662 -0.39 -4.48 14.82
C GLU A 662 -1.18 -3.39 15.57
N PRO A 663 -0.52 -2.36 16.12
CA PRO A 663 -1.24 -1.22 16.68
C PRO A 663 -1.97 -0.46 15.57
N PRO A 664 -3.16 0.11 15.87
CA PRO A 664 -3.80 1.05 14.98
C PRO A 664 -2.87 2.22 14.63
N SER A 665 -3.08 2.83 13.47
CA SER A 665 -2.25 3.92 12.98
C SER A 665 -3.07 5.21 12.79
N ARG A 666 -2.40 6.34 12.54
CA ARG A 666 -3.03 7.62 12.20
C ARG A 666 -4.09 8.06 13.20
N VAL A 667 -3.80 7.93 14.49
CA VAL A 667 -4.73 8.35 15.54
C VAL A 667 -4.88 9.88 15.51
N ALA A 668 -6.10 10.34 15.35
CA ALA A 668 -6.46 11.76 15.35
C ALA A 668 -7.56 12.03 16.39
N ALA A 669 -7.60 13.25 16.93
CA ALA A 669 -8.59 13.62 17.92
C ALA A 669 -9.07 15.07 17.74
N VAL A 670 -10.37 15.29 17.97
CA VAL A 670 -10.99 16.61 18.02
C VAL A 670 -11.67 16.78 19.37
N ALA A 671 -11.33 17.86 20.06
CA ALA A 671 -11.85 18.15 21.38
C ALA A 671 -13.18 18.91 21.33
N GLY A 672 -14.13 18.51 22.17
CA GLY A 672 -15.39 19.20 22.45
C GLY A 672 -15.49 19.69 23.91
N ASN A 673 -16.68 19.97 24.39
CA ASN A 673 -16.92 20.40 25.79
C ASN A 673 -16.94 19.18 26.72
N GLY A 674 -15.86 18.95 27.44
CA GLY A 674 -15.70 17.84 28.36
C GLY A 674 -15.50 16.48 27.68
N TYR A 675 -15.20 16.43 26.37
CA TYR A 675 -14.96 15.19 25.62
C TYR A 675 -13.96 15.37 24.48
N ALA A 676 -13.51 14.26 23.92
CA ALA A 676 -12.83 14.22 22.63
C ALA A 676 -13.45 13.13 21.74
N LEU A 677 -13.44 13.37 20.44
CA LEU A 677 -13.73 12.38 19.41
C LEU A 677 -12.40 11.87 18.90
N VAL A 678 -12.21 10.56 18.90
CA VAL A 678 -10.95 9.93 18.51
C VAL A 678 -11.22 8.95 17.38
N THR A 679 -10.44 9.05 16.31
CA THR A 679 -10.48 8.17 15.15
C THR A 679 -9.10 7.61 14.85
N TRP A 680 -9.02 6.55 14.03
CA TRP A 680 -7.76 5.91 13.64
C TRP A 680 -7.93 5.07 12.39
N SER A 681 -6.83 4.67 11.77
CA SER A 681 -6.81 3.60 10.76
C SER A 681 -6.65 2.24 11.44
N PRO A 682 -7.46 1.23 11.08
CA PRO A 682 -7.30 -0.13 11.58
C PRO A 682 -5.89 -0.70 11.30
N PRO A 683 -5.46 -1.75 12.02
CA PRO A 683 -4.29 -2.51 11.64
C PRO A 683 -4.41 -3.06 10.22
N VAL A 684 -3.32 -3.00 9.46
CA VAL A 684 -3.20 -3.73 8.19
C VAL A 684 -2.89 -5.19 8.48
N PHE A 685 -2.03 -5.45 9.47
CA PHE A 685 -1.68 -6.80 9.91
C PHE A 685 -2.45 -7.19 11.16
N GLU A 686 -3.34 -8.16 11.05
CA GLU A 686 -4.18 -8.67 12.15
C GLU A 686 -3.66 -9.96 12.78
N ALA A 687 -2.47 -10.43 12.39
CA ALA A 687 -1.79 -11.61 12.94
C ALA A 687 -2.69 -12.87 12.96
N GLU A 688 -3.20 -13.26 11.79
CA GLU A 688 -3.98 -14.48 11.57
C GLU A 688 -5.30 -14.56 12.39
N SER A 689 -5.77 -13.43 12.91
CA SER A 689 -7.03 -13.34 13.66
C SER A 689 -7.62 -11.94 13.60
N ALA A 690 -8.85 -11.82 13.14
CA ALA A 690 -9.56 -10.56 13.03
C ALA A 690 -9.56 -9.77 14.33
N VAL A 691 -9.46 -8.45 14.23
CA VAL A 691 -9.60 -7.55 15.38
C VAL A 691 -11.04 -7.58 15.90
N GLU A 692 -11.19 -7.82 17.19
CA GLU A 692 -12.47 -7.89 17.90
C GLU A 692 -12.89 -6.53 18.49
N SER A 693 -11.92 -5.79 19.06
CA SER A 693 -12.19 -4.51 19.72
C SER A 693 -10.99 -3.58 19.73
N TYR A 694 -11.28 -2.30 19.98
CA TYR A 694 -10.29 -1.24 20.19
C TYR A 694 -10.48 -0.60 21.55
N THR A 695 -9.36 -0.20 22.17
CA THR A 695 -9.38 0.61 23.40
C THR A 695 -8.63 1.91 23.15
N VAL A 696 -9.31 3.03 23.38
CA VAL A 696 -8.74 4.39 23.33
C VAL A 696 -8.32 4.79 24.73
N THR A 697 -7.11 5.33 24.90
CA THR A 697 -6.62 5.87 26.17
C THR A 697 -6.24 7.33 26.01
N ALA A 698 -6.78 8.20 26.88
CA ALA A 698 -6.39 9.60 26.96
C ALA A 698 -5.25 9.78 27.96
N TRP A 699 -4.27 10.59 27.60
CA TRP A 699 -3.09 10.89 28.39
C TRP A 699 -2.98 12.38 28.63
N THR A 700 -2.69 12.79 29.87
CA THR A 700 -2.31 14.17 30.20
C THR A 700 -0.79 14.28 30.29
N ARG A 701 -0.25 15.41 29.89
CA ARG A 701 1.14 15.73 30.17
C ARG A 701 1.31 15.87 31.69
N ALA A 702 2.16 15.08 32.33
CA ALA A 702 2.53 15.32 33.72
C ALA A 702 3.16 16.70 33.83
N ALA A 703 2.82 17.45 34.87
CA ALA A 703 3.47 18.73 35.15
C ALA A 703 4.99 18.51 35.15
N ALA A 704 5.71 19.27 34.33
CA ALA A 704 7.13 19.12 34.17
C ALA A 704 7.80 19.20 35.55
N VAL A 705 8.23 18.07 36.07
CA VAL A 705 9.30 18.05 37.07
C VAL A 705 10.50 18.59 36.32
N ALA A 706 11.04 19.71 36.78
CA ALA A 706 12.23 20.30 36.19
C ALA A 706 13.26 19.18 35.95
N PRO A 707 13.89 19.08 34.76
CA PRO A 707 14.84 18.03 34.47
C PRO A 707 15.96 18.12 35.50
N THR A 708 16.01 17.20 36.43
CA THR A 708 17.23 16.94 37.21
C THR A 708 18.27 16.60 36.14
N ALA A 709 19.25 17.46 36.00
CA ALA A 709 20.36 17.24 35.10
C ALA A 709 20.93 15.83 35.36
N VAL A 710 20.72 14.92 34.44
CA VAL A 710 21.39 13.63 34.43
C VAL A 710 22.83 13.96 34.12
N ALA A 711 23.68 13.84 35.12
CA ALA A 711 25.13 13.97 34.96
C ALA A 711 25.57 13.00 33.85
N PRO A 712 26.47 13.39 32.97
CA PRO A 712 26.97 12.51 31.92
C PRO A 712 27.61 11.30 32.60
N ILE A 713 27.13 10.10 32.27
CA ILE A 713 27.76 8.85 32.68
C ILE A 713 29.14 8.82 32.02
N ALA A 714 30.18 8.99 32.81
CA ALA A 714 31.55 8.84 32.36
C ALA A 714 31.73 7.42 31.80
N VAL A 715 32.02 7.33 30.53
CA VAL A 715 32.48 6.10 29.90
C VAL A 715 33.84 5.79 30.47
N ALA A 716 33.97 4.70 31.25
CA ALA A 716 35.27 4.21 31.72
C ALA A 716 36.09 3.81 30.47
N PRO A 717 37.38 4.20 30.40
CA PRO A 717 38.22 3.79 29.29
C PRO A 717 38.40 2.27 29.30
N ALA A 718 38.31 1.69 28.10
CA ALA A 718 38.56 0.27 27.88
C ALA A 718 39.96 -0.09 28.37
N ALA A 719 40.05 -1.20 29.15
CA ALA A 719 41.30 -1.72 29.63
C ALA A 719 42.22 -2.14 28.48
N GLU A 720 43.44 -1.62 28.47
CA GLU A 720 44.47 -1.98 27.52
C GLU A 720 44.82 -3.47 27.64
N ILE A 721 44.80 -4.19 26.53
CA ILE A 721 45.36 -5.53 26.39
C ILE A 721 46.85 -5.37 26.04
N PRO A 722 47.77 -6.01 26.75
CA PRO A 722 49.21 -5.85 26.49
C PRO A 722 49.60 -6.48 25.15
N SER A 723 50.24 -5.71 24.33
CA SER A 723 50.83 -6.12 23.06
C SER A 723 52.07 -6.98 23.24
N ALA A 724 52.06 -8.21 22.70
CA ALA A 724 53.26 -8.99 22.50
C ALA A 724 53.98 -8.52 21.21
N GLY A 725 55.29 -8.26 21.37
CA GLY A 725 56.09 -7.65 20.32
C GLY A 725 56.37 -8.53 19.11
N SER A 726 56.48 -7.90 17.94
CA SER A 726 57.01 -8.47 16.72
C SER A 726 58.30 -7.78 16.31
N PRO A 727 59.26 -8.47 15.71
CA PRO A 727 60.50 -7.86 15.26
C PRO A 727 60.35 -7.24 13.88
N SER A 728 60.99 -6.10 13.76
CA SER A 728 61.11 -5.30 12.54
C SER A 728 62.02 -5.93 11.49
N THR A 729 61.62 -5.90 10.23
CA THR A 729 62.57 -5.83 9.09
C THR A 729 62.07 -4.73 8.13
N GLY A 730 62.93 -3.75 7.97
CA GLY A 730 62.70 -2.65 7.07
C GLY A 730 63.01 -2.97 5.61
N VAL A 731 62.28 -2.32 4.72
CA VAL A 731 62.76 -2.06 3.32
C VAL A 731 62.26 -0.67 2.92
N GLN A 732 63.15 0.08 2.29
CA GLN A 732 63.09 1.44 1.94
C GLN A 732 62.14 1.79 0.77
N SER A 733 61.75 3.05 0.82
CA SER A 733 60.98 3.81 -0.22
C SER A 733 61.74 3.99 -1.51
N ALA A 734 60.98 4.01 -2.61
CA ALA A 734 61.38 4.71 -3.85
C ALA A 734 60.16 5.32 -4.53
N GLY A 735 60.35 6.54 -4.93
CA GLY A 735 59.42 7.58 -5.25
C GLY A 735 58.66 7.46 -6.57
N ALA A 736 57.74 8.39 -6.67
CA ALA A 736 56.95 8.70 -7.85
C ALA A 736 57.76 9.35 -8.99
N PRO A 737 57.23 9.37 -10.21
CA PRO A 737 56.87 10.68 -10.73
C PRO A 737 55.52 10.73 -11.50
N SER A 738 54.97 11.90 -11.46
CA SER A 738 53.83 12.45 -12.16
C SER A 738 54.09 12.69 -13.68
N ALA A 739 53.04 12.50 -14.49
CA ALA A 739 52.85 13.15 -15.80
C ALA A 739 51.35 13.03 -16.13
N GLY A 740 50.58 14.01 -16.38
CA GLY A 740 50.67 15.15 -17.28
C GLY A 740 49.61 14.96 -18.34
N SER A 741 48.49 15.72 -18.24
CA SER A 741 47.40 15.75 -19.24
C SER A 741 47.85 16.48 -20.51
N PRO A 742 47.18 16.28 -21.63
CA PRO A 742 46.81 17.40 -22.42
C PRO A 742 45.34 17.47 -22.85
N SER A 743 44.81 18.67 -22.78
CA SER A 743 43.57 19.18 -23.33
C SER A 743 43.62 19.36 -24.83
N THR A 744 42.53 19.07 -25.53
CA THR A 744 42.13 19.68 -26.81
C THR A 744 40.63 19.75 -26.83
N GLY A 745 39.93 20.80 -26.93
CA GLY A 745 39.90 21.90 -27.82
C GLY A 745 38.68 21.78 -28.72
N VAL A 746 37.57 22.51 -28.39
CA VAL A 746 36.33 22.64 -29.18
C VAL A 746 36.53 23.71 -30.26
N PRO A 747 35.83 23.64 -31.39
CA PRO A 747 35.25 24.89 -31.89
C PRO A 747 33.74 24.79 -32.17
N SER A 748 33.07 25.86 -31.78
CA SER A 748 31.70 26.24 -32.04
C SER A 748 31.50 26.84 -33.44
N ALA A 749 30.35 26.63 -34.02
CA ALA A 749 29.69 27.47 -35.03
C ALA A 749 28.17 27.16 -34.95
N GLY A 750 27.26 28.07 -34.77
CA GLY A 750 26.98 29.33 -35.36
C GLY A 750 25.58 29.25 -35.96
N ALA A 751 24.60 29.93 -35.33
CA ALA A 751 23.22 30.03 -35.82
C ALA A 751 23.08 31.00 -36.99
N PRO A 752 21.99 31.00 -37.75
CA PRO A 752 21.21 32.23 -37.78
C PRO A 752 19.68 32.05 -37.64
N SER A 753 19.10 33.12 -37.15
CA SER A 753 17.72 33.48 -36.93
C SER A 753 16.94 33.90 -38.16
N ALA A 754 15.64 33.64 -38.18
CA ALA A 754 14.57 34.47 -38.78
C ALA A 754 13.24 33.90 -38.30
N GLY A 755 12.28 34.62 -37.79
CA GLY A 755 11.68 35.88 -38.04
C GLY A 755 10.16 35.65 -38.06
N SER A 756 9.41 36.21 -37.11
CA SER A 756 7.94 36.16 -36.96
C SER A 756 7.23 36.94 -38.07
N PRO A 757 5.92 36.81 -38.27
CA PRO A 757 5.02 37.77 -37.66
C PRO A 757 3.71 37.29 -37.05
N SER A 758 3.23 38.09 -36.14
CA SER A 758 2.01 38.09 -35.38
C SER A 758 0.74 38.40 -36.16
N THR A 759 -0.40 37.86 -35.80
CA THR A 759 -1.68 38.54 -35.88
C THR A 759 -2.54 38.18 -34.66
N GLY A 760 -3.07 39.21 -34.03
CA GLY A 760 -3.93 39.11 -32.87
C GLY A 760 -5.42 39.01 -33.20
N ALA A 761 -6.18 38.60 -32.22
CA ALA A 761 -7.60 38.91 -32.12
C ALA A 761 -8.09 38.90 -30.67
N GLN A 762 -8.96 39.84 -30.40
CA GLN A 762 -9.37 40.35 -29.11
C GLN A 762 -10.42 39.45 -28.38
N SER A 763 -10.35 39.52 -27.06
CA SER A 763 -11.35 39.02 -26.12
C SER A 763 -12.47 40.05 -25.89
N THR A 764 -13.71 39.59 -25.71
CA THR A 764 -14.78 40.36 -25.09
C THR A 764 -15.32 39.65 -23.88
N GLY A 765 -15.30 40.35 -22.76
CA GLY A 765 -15.80 39.91 -21.46
C GLY A 765 -17.31 40.10 -21.30
N VAL A 766 -17.88 39.37 -20.37
CA VAL A 766 -19.20 39.66 -19.80
C VAL A 766 -19.17 39.59 -18.29
N GLN A 767 -19.79 40.59 -17.67
CA GLN A 767 -19.85 40.92 -16.28
C GLN A 767 -20.91 40.12 -15.50
N SER A 768 -20.65 40.03 -14.20
CA SER A 768 -21.51 39.56 -13.12
C SER A 768 -22.58 40.57 -12.72
N VAL A 769 -23.75 40.12 -12.29
CA VAL A 769 -24.70 40.93 -11.52
C VAL A 769 -25.23 40.10 -10.35
N GLY A 770 -25.36 40.80 -9.23
CA GLY A 770 -25.50 40.40 -7.86
C GLY A 770 -26.87 39.97 -7.36
N SER A 771 -26.88 39.63 -6.07
CA SER A 771 -27.94 39.17 -5.19
C SER A 771 -29.00 40.22 -4.88
N PRO A 772 -30.13 39.82 -4.31
CA PRO A 772 -30.33 40.13 -2.88
C PRO A 772 -31.07 39.09 -2.01
N SER A 773 -30.84 39.29 -0.71
CA SER A 773 -31.37 38.59 0.44
C SER A 773 -32.83 38.86 0.79
N THR A 774 -33.48 37.92 1.48
CA THR A 774 -34.28 38.21 2.70
C THR A 774 -34.96 36.95 3.30
N GLY A 775 -34.87 36.80 4.61
CA GLY A 775 -35.99 36.50 5.53
C GLY A 775 -36.22 35.04 5.95
N ALA A 776 -35.89 34.74 7.22
CA ALA A 776 -36.37 33.56 7.94
C ALA A 776 -37.80 33.75 8.45
N PRO A 777 -38.55 32.72 8.85
CA PRO A 777 -38.62 32.39 10.28
C PRO A 777 -38.69 30.87 10.61
N SER A 778 -38.44 30.65 11.90
CA SER A 778 -38.27 29.42 12.67
C SER A 778 -39.54 28.58 12.86
N ALA A 779 -39.38 27.25 13.00
CA ALA A 779 -39.97 26.47 14.09
C ALA A 779 -39.68 24.96 14.00
N GLY A 780 -39.41 24.37 15.17
CA GLY A 780 -39.84 23.02 15.51
C GLY A 780 -38.80 21.89 15.35
N ALA A 781 -38.00 21.64 16.39
CA ALA A 781 -37.16 20.47 16.52
C ALA A 781 -37.97 19.24 16.93
N ALA A 782 -37.68 18.12 16.21
CA ALA A 782 -37.94 16.79 16.73
C ALA A 782 -36.61 16.01 16.69
N SER A 783 -36.13 15.65 17.86
CA SER A 783 -34.85 14.95 18.06
C SER A 783 -34.99 13.49 17.67
N ALA A 784 -34.23 13.06 16.62
CA ALA A 784 -33.92 11.65 16.40
C ALA A 784 -32.59 11.36 17.12
N GLY A 785 -32.61 10.37 18.01
CA GLY A 785 -31.48 10.03 18.87
C GLY A 785 -30.29 9.57 18.09
N LEU A 786 -29.14 10.13 18.38
CA LEU A 786 -27.82 9.65 17.97
C LEU A 786 -27.54 8.31 18.65
N PRO A 787 -26.71 7.41 18.04
CA PRO A 787 -26.29 6.19 18.70
C PRO A 787 -25.62 6.50 20.03
N ALA A 788 -25.92 5.67 21.01
CA ALA A 788 -25.56 5.83 22.40
C ALA A 788 -24.09 6.15 22.61
N SER A 789 -23.83 7.18 23.42
CA SER A 789 -22.50 7.40 24.01
C SER A 789 -22.08 6.16 24.78
N VAL A 790 -20.88 5.63 24.51
CA VAL A 790 -20.27 4.60 25.35
C VAL A 790 -20.04 5.24 26.72
N ALA A 791 -20.86 4.88 27.70
CA ALA A 791 -20.63 5.28 29.08
C ALA A 791 -19.32 4.64 29.56
N PRO A 792 -18.54 5.31 30.42
CA PRO A 792 -17.39 4.68 31.03
C PRO A 792 -17.90 3.50 31.88
N SER A 793 -17.44 2.29 31.58
CA SER A 793 -17.73 1.11 32.38
C SER A 793 -17.12 1.33 33.78
N ALA A 794 -17.98 1.35 34.79
CA ALA A 794 -17.54 1.40 36.18
C ALA A 794 -16.87 0.05 36.54
N GLY A 795 -15.58 0.12 36.79
CA GLY A 795 -14.82 -0.69 37.74
C GLY A 795 -14.76 -2.20 37.54
N ILE A 796 -13.67 -2.66 36.89
CA ILE A 796 -12.93 -3.83 37.35
C ILE A 796 -11.49 -3.35 37.61
N PRO A 797 -10.91 -3.50 38.79
CA PRO A 797 -9.51 -3.15 39.02
C PRO A 797 -8.66 -4.26 38.37
N SER A 798 -8.35 -4.11 37.08
CA SER A 798 -7.23 -4.81 36.49
C SER A 798 -5.97 -4.01 36.82
N THR A 799 -5.07 -4.59 37.55
CA THR A 799 -3.70 -4.12 37.71
C THR A 799 -3.02 -4.16 36.34
N VAL A 800 -3.27 -3.12 35.54
CA VAL A 800 -2.54 -2.87 34.31
C VAL A 800 -1.25 -2.21 34.71
N THR A 801 -0.15 -2.93 34.66
CA THR A 801 1.18 -2.33 34.58
C THR A 801 1.16 -1.31 33.45
N PRO A 802 1.52 -0.03 33.69
CA PRO A 802 1.50 0.98 32.65
C PRO A 802 2.43 0.54 31.53
N SER A 803 1.91 0.38 30.30
CA SER A 803 2.73 0.18 29.13
C SER A 803 3.68 1.38 29.01
N VAL A 804 4.93 1.12 28.68
CA VAL A 804 6.08 2.05 28.62
C VAL A 804 5.88 3.25 27.66
N TRP A 805 4.73 3.35 26.99
CA TRP A 805 4.36 4.44 26.08
C TRP A 805 3.45 5.52 26.68
N ALA A 806 3.50 5.73 27.97
CA ALA A 806 3.11 7.06 28.42
C ALA A 806 4.15 8.05 27.87
N PRO A 807 3.80 9.09 27.11
CA PRO A 807 4.74 10.16 26.78
C PRO A 807 5.39 10.59 28.08
N GLY A 808 6.72 10.63 28.19
CA GLY A 808 7.48 10.68 29.43
C GLY A 808 6.77 11.50 30.52
N GLY A 809 6.28 10.82 31.54
CA GLY A 809 5.53 11.42 32.64
C GLY A 809 4.04 11.67 32.39
N ALA A 810 3.40 11.15 31.36
CA ALA A 810 1.96 11.28 31.14
C ALA A 810 1.16 10.31 32.04
N LEU A 811 0.01 10.78 32.53
CA LEU A 811 -0.92 9.98 33.34
C LEU A 811 -2.17 9.65 32.53
N ALA A 812 -2.64 8.40 32.60
CA ALA A 812 -3.90 8.02 31.97
C ALA A 812 -5.06 8.78 32.64
N ALA A 813 -5.83 9.51 31.84
CA ALA A 813 -6.92 10.33 32.30
C ALA A 813 -8.31 9.72 32.01
N GLY A 814 -8.39 8.69 31.14
CA GLY A 814 -9.62 7.99 30.81
C GLY A 814 -9.40 6.96 29.71
N THR A 815 -10.31 5.99 29.64
CA THR A 815 -10.32 4.96 28.59
C THR A 815 -11.73 4.80 28.01
N GLY A 816 -11.82 4.42 26.73
CA GLY A 816 -13.07 4.02 26.07
C GLY A 816 -12.82 2.80 25.19
N GLU A 817 -13.79 1.90 25.12
CA GLU A 817 -13.71 0.69 24.30
C GLU A 817 -14.84 0.68 23.28
N ILE A 818 -14.58 0.10 22.10
CA ILE A 818 -15.54 -0.09 21.02
C ILE A 818 -15.25 -1.40 20.30
N SER A 819 -16.29 -2.14 19.92
CA SER A 819 -16.10 -3.32 19.07
C SER A 819 -15.60 -2.91 17.67
N ALA A 820 -14.85 -3.80 17.02
CA ALA A 820 -14.40 -3.55 15.66
C ALA A 820 -15.59 -3.36 14.69
N ALA A 821 -16.64 -4.15 14.84
CA ALA A 821 -17.85 -4.03 14.05
C ALA A 821 -18.55 -2.66 14.20
N GLU A 822 -18.66 -2.16 15.43
CA GLU A 822 -19.25 -0.84 15.69
C GLU A 822 -18.35 0.28 15.16
N PHE A 823 -17.04 0.19 15.41
CA PHE A 823 -16.08 1.15 14.85
C PHE A 823 -16.13 1.21 13.30
N ARG A 824 -16.28 0.07 12.66
CA ARG A 824 -16.49 0.00 11.21
C ARG A 824 -17.73 0.80 10.75
N ASN A 825 -18.76 0.90 11.56
CA ASN A 825 -19.98 1.62 11.22
C ASN A 825 -19.89 3.11 11.53
N VAL A 826 -19.27 3.50 12.65
CA VAL A 826 -19.26 4.90 13.10
C VAL A 826 -17.96 5.65 12.82
N GLY A 827 -16.82 4.96 12.76
CA GLY A 827 -15.51 5.53 12.44
C GLY A 827 -14.82 6.31 13.55
N TYR A 828 -15.40 6.42 14.75
CA TYR A 828 -14.81 7.16 15.86
C TYR A 828 -15.28 6.64 17.23
N VAL A 829 -14.59 7.08 18.28
CA VAL A 829 -15.03 6.94 19.69
C VAL A 829 -15.18 8.31 20.31
N LYS A 830 -16.28 8.55 21.03
CA LYS A 830 -16.46 9.72 21.89
C LYS A 830 -16.00 9.39 23.30
N LEU A 831 -14.86 9.93 23.71
CA LEU A 831 -14.33 9.79 25.05
C LEU A 831 -14.77 11.01 25.89
N ALA A 832 -15.71 10.80 26.80
CA ALA A 832 -16.28 11.85 27.70
C ALA A 832 -15.52 11.92 29.03
N GLY A 833 -15.86 12.93 29.85
CA GLY A 833 -15.30 13.11 31.19
C GLY A 833 -13.93 13.79 31.23
N LEU A 834 -13.49 14.37 30.10
CA LEU A 834 -12.24 15.11 30.03
C LEU A 834 -12.42 16.53 30.64
N LYS A 835 -11.37 17.02 31.28
CA LYS A 835 -11.36 18.34 31.89
C LYS A 835 -11.09 19.42 30.85
N ASN A 836 -11.98 20.40 30.74
CA ASN A 836 -11.77 21.57 29.88
C ASN A 836 -10.49 22.34 30.29
N GLY A 837 -9.77 22.86 29.30
CA GLY A 837 -8.50 23.56 29.48
C GLY A 837 -7.30 22.65 29.75
N THR A 838 -7.49 21.34 29.81
CA THR A 838 -6.39 20.35 29.93
C THR A 838 -6.05 19.79 28.58
N GLU A 839 -4.76 19.76 28.23
CA GLU A 839 -4.24 19.17 27.01
C GLU A 839 -4.16 17.65 27.13
N TYR A 840 -4.69 16.92 26.16
CA TYR A 840 -4.67 15.47 26.07
C TYR A 840 -4.06 14.98 24.76
N THR A 841 -3.38 13.85 24.81
CA THR A 841 -3.05 13.02 23.64
C THR A 841 -3.75 11.67 23.79
N PHE A 842 -3.98 10.97 22.68
CA PHE A 842 -4.73 9.71 22.67
C PHE A 842 -3.94 8.62 21.99
N THR A 843 -3.95 7.44 22.58
CA THR A 843 -3.44 6.21 21.96
C THR A 843 -4.55 5.20 21.82
N VAL A 844 -4.40 4.28 20.85
CA VAL A 844 -5.36 3.22 20.59
C VAL A 844 -4.64 1.88 20.58
N THR A 845 -5.23 0.88 21.19
CA THR A 845 -4.81 -0.52 21.07
C THR A 845 -5.89 -1.33 20.40
N ALA A 846 -5.52 -2.29 19.56
CA ALA A 846 -6.40 -3.28 18.96
C ALA A 846 -6.29 -4.60 19.72
N ARG A 847 -7.36 -5.39 19.76
CA ARG A 847 -7.40 -6.71 20.37
C ARG A 847 -8.00 -7.74 19.42
N ASN A 848 -7.31 -8.86 19.28
CA ASN A 848 -7.83 -10.08 18.68
C ASN A 848 -7.85 -11.23 19.70
N ARG A 849 -8.21 -12.44 19.30
CA ARG A 849 -8.22 -13.62 20.18
C ARG A 849 -6.85 -13.97 20.77
N ASN A 850 -5.76 -13.56 20.10
CA ASN A 850 -4.38 -13.86 20.53
C ASN A 850 -3.84 -12.83 21.52
N GLY A 851 -4.53 -11.71 21.70
CA GLY A 851 -4.11 -10.68 22.67
C GLY A 851 -4.37 -9.25 22.21
N ARG A 852 -3.77 -8.31 22.93
CA ARG A 852 -3.86 -6.88 22.70
C ARG A 852 -2.56 -6.37 22.08
N SER A 853 -2.67 -5.54 21.06
CA SER A 853 -1.53 -4.86 20.45
C SER A 853 -0.80 -3.96 21.45
N VAL A 854 0.41 -3.57 21.16
CA VAL A 854 1.03 -2.39 21.79
C VAL A 854 0.20 -1.15 21.44
N ALA A 855 0.37 -0.06 22.18
CA ALA A 855 -0.33 1.18 21.90
C ALA A 855 0.16 1.80 20.58
N SER A 856 -0.76 2.44 19.86
CA SER A 856 -0.43 3.27 18.70
C SER A 856 0.49 4.43 19.08
N MET A 857 1.11 5.07 18.09
CA MET A 857 1.64 6.41 18.29
C MET A 857 0.53 7.33 18.81
N PRO A 858 0.83 8.27 19.73
CA PRO A 858 -0.16 9.19 20.25
C PRO A 858 -0.66 10.16 19.17
N SER A 859 -1.90 10.61 19.29
CA SER A 859 -2.46 11.68 18.46
C SER A 859 -1.70 13.00 18.66
N HIS A 860 -1.96 14.00 17.81
CA HIS A 860 -1.72 15.38 18.20
C HIS A 860 -2.50 15.75 19.45
N ALA A 861 -2.00 16.76 20.16
CA ALA A 861 -2.67 17.23 21.36
C ALA A 861 -4.05 17.86 21.03
N ALA A 862 -5.05 17.57 21.88
CA ALA A 862 -6.37 18.17 21.80
C ALA A 862 -6.79 18.67 23.19
N THR A 863 -7.31 19.89 23.26
CA THR A 863 -7.71 20.55 24.51
C THR A 863 -9.22 20.77 24.54
N PRO A 864 -9.97 19.99 25.32
CA PRO A 864 -11.39 20.26 25.56
C PRO A 864 -11.63 21.68 26.08
N SER A 865 -12.73 22.30 25.64
CA SER A 865 -13.08 23.66 26.04
C SER A 865 -14.57 23.73 26.32
N GLU A 866 -15.00 24.75 27.07
CA GLU A 866 -16.42 24.97 27.34
C GLU A 866 -17.24 25.31 26.10
N LYS A 867 -16.56 25.71 25.02
CA LYS A 867 -17.18 25.96 23.73
C LYS A 867 -17.53 24.64 23.06
N PRO A 868 -18.82 24.35 22.80
CA PRO A 868 -19.20 23.15 22.09
C PRO A 868 -18.66 23.18 20.65
N LEU A 869 -18.41 22.00 20.07
CA LEU A 869 -18.17 21.90 18.64
C LEU A 869 -19.35 22.48 17.87
N PRO A 870 -19.14 23.31 16.85
CA PRO A 870 -20.25 23.89 16.10
C PRO A 870 -21.00 22.78 15.34
N LEU A 871 -22.26 23.02 15.04
CA LEU A 871 -23.03 22.23 14.10
C LEU A 871 -22.39 22.34 12.69
N PRO A 872 -22.53 21.32 11.86
CA PRO A 872 -22.04 21.38 10.49
C PRO A 872 -22.71 22.51 9.70
N ALA A 873 -21.97 23.10 8.78
CA ALA A 873 -22.56 24.01 7.80
C ALA A 873 -23.47 23.22 6.83
N PRO A 874 -24.47 23.89 6.20
CA PRO A 874 -25.31 23.24 5.19
C PRO A 874 -24.50 22.70 4.02
N PRO A 875 -24.82 21.52 3.47
CA PRO A 875 -24.26 21.07 2.20
C PRO A 875 -24.50 22.09 1.09
N VAL A 876 -23.59 22.14 0.12
CA VAL A 876 -23.67 23.06 -1.02
C VAL A 876 -23.95 22.29 -2.32
N ASN A 877 -24.35 23.01 -3.36
CA ASN A 877 -24.64 22.45 -4.70
C ASN A 877 -25.66 21.31 -4.68
N VAL A 878 -26.67 21.43 -3.78
CA VAL A 878 -27.70 20.42 -3.62
C VAL A 878 -28.67 20.44 -4.81
N ARG A 879 -28.81 19.31 -5.50
CA ARG A 879 -29.75 19.12 -6.61
C ARG A 879 -30.31 17.71 -6.61
N ALA A 880 -31.46 17.52 -7.23
CA ALA A 880 -32.04 16.19 -7.40
C ALA A 880 -32.43 15.95 -8.86
N VAL A 881 -32.34 14.71 -9.30
CA VAL A 881 -32.68 14.24 -10.64
C VAL A 881 -33.61 13.04 -10.51
N ALA A 882 -34.80 13.13 -11.10
CA ALA A 882 -35.79 12.07 -11.05
C ALA A 882 -35.78 11.20 -12.30
N GLU A 883 -36.06 9.92 -12.11
CA GLU A 883 -36.25 8.92 -13.17
C GLU A 883 -37.72 8.46 -13.27
N ALA A 884 -38.13 8.01 -14.43
CA ALA A 884 -39.50 7.49 -14.63
C ALA A 884 -39.84 6.23 -13.78
N SER A 885 -38.85 5.62 -13.22
CA SER A 885 -38.98 4.48 -12.29
C SER A 885 -39.52 4.88 -10.90
N GLY A 886 -39.64 6.18 -10.62
CA GLY A 886 -39.91 6.68 -9.26
C GLY A 886 -38.68 6.72 -8.37
N ARG A 887 -37.48 6.71 -8.95
CA ARG A 887 -36.20 6.90 -8.29
C ARG A 887 -35.77 8.35 -8.41
N VAL A 888 -35.08 8.85 -7.40
CA VAL A 888 -34.52 10.20 -7.40
C VAL A 888 -33.09 10.18 -6.89
N SER A 889 -32.16 10.64 -7.69
CA SER A 889 -30.77 10.84 -7.29
C SER A 889 -30.63 12.24 -6.68
N VAL A 890 -30.22 12.32 -5.42
CA VAL A 890 -29.96 13.56 -4.70
C VAL A 890 -28.45 13.79 -4.61
N HIS A 891 -27.98 14.89 -5.17
CA HIS A 891 -26.58 15.27 -5.28
C HIS A 891 -26.27 16.46 -4.36
N PHE A 892 -25.11 16.45 -3.72
CA PHE A 892 -24.64 17.54 -2.86
C PHE A 892 -23.12 17.50 -2.68
N GLN A 893 -22.56 18.56 -2.11
CA GLN A 893 -21.13 18.65 -1.76
C GLN A 893 -20.99 19.09 -0.31
N ASP A 894 -19.94 18.61 0.35
CA ASP A 894 -19.54 19.10 1.66
C ASP A 894 -19.08 20.56 1.54
N PRO A 895 -19.58 21.50 2.36
CA PRO A 895 -19.15 22.89 2.32
C PRO A 895 -17.66 23.06 2.62
N ALA A 896 -17.08 22.22 3.46
CA ALA A 896 -15.64 22.23 3.75
C ALA A 896 -14.78 21.80 2.56
N ALA A 897 -15.35 21.04 1.62
CA ALA A 897 -14.67 20.66 0.38
C ALA A 897 -14.58 21.84 -0.61
N VAL A 898 -15.55 22.73 -0.60
CA VAL A 898 -15.63 23.89 -1.50
C VAL A 898 -14.91 25.10 -0.91
N ASP A 899 -15.09 25.36 0.37
CA ASP A 899 -14.42 26.45 1.10
C ASP A 899 -13.45 25.89 2.15
N LYS A 900 -12.17 25.83 1.79
CA LYS A 900 -11.08 25.37 2.67
C LYS A 900 -10.91 26.22 3.95
N LYS A 901 -11.56 27.36 4.02
CA LYS A 901 -11.57 28.26 5.20
C LYS A 901 -12.80 28.08 6.08
N ALA A 902 -13.82 27.35 5.61
CA ALA A 902 -14.95 27.04 6.45
C ALA A 902 -14.47 26.24 7.68
N PRO A 903 -14.77 26.69 8.91
CA PRO A 903 -14.38 25.96 10.10
C PRO A 903 -15.12 24.61 10.10
N GLY A 904 -14.37 23.55 9.72
CA GLY A 904 -14.94 22.22 9.63
C GLY A 904 -15.26 21.67 11.01
N ALA A 905 -16.54 21.62 11.37
CA ALA A 905 -16.98 20.64 12.34
C ALA A 905 -16.87 19.25 11.68
N PRO A 906 -16.34 18.23 12.36
CA PRO A 906 -16.22 16.91 11.73
C PRO A 906 -17.60 16.36 11.40
N VAL A 907 -17.90 16.24 10.12
CA VAL A 907 -19.13 15.62 9.61
C VAL A 907 -18.99 14.12 9.74
N VAL A 908 -19.94 13.46 10.37
CA VAL A 908 -19.98 12.02 10.58
C VAL A 908 -21.15 11.35 9.85
N GLY A 909 -21.99 12.13 9.18
CA GLY A 909 -23.17 11.64 8.47
C GLY A 909 -23.91 12.70 7.71
N TYR A 910 -24.88 12.25 6.92
CA TYR A 910 -25.86 13.10 6.24
C TYR A 910 -27.26 12.52 6.42
N THR A 911 -28.21 13.41 6.49
CA THR A 911 -29.63 13.08 6.47
C THR A 911 -30.29 13.73 5.27
N ILE A 912 -31.04 12.95 4.51
CA ILE A 912 -31.85 13.46 3.40
C ILE A 912 -33.32 13.21 3.68
N THR A 913 -34.14 14.24 3.55
CA THR A 913 -35.57 14.15 3.77
C THR A 913 -36.33 14.63 2.56
N ALA A 914 -37.27 13.83 2.05
CA ALA A 914 -38.14 14.19 0.96
C ALA A 914 -39.41 14.86 1.45
N SER A 915 -39.86 15.87 0.73
CA SER A 915 -41.16 16.57 1.01
C SER A 915 -41.92 16.76 -0.31
N PRO A 916 -43.22 16.42 -0.37
CA PRO A 916 -44.08 15.88 0.71
C PRO A 916 -43.73 14.41 1.02
N GLY A 917 -44.25 13.90 2.12
CA GLY A 917 -44.14 12.48 2.50
C GLY A 917 -43.18 12.20 3.64
N GLY A 918 -42.20 13.06 3.90
CA GLY A 918 -41.28 12.93 5.05
C GLY A 918 -40.34 11.70 5.01
N GLN A 919 -40.22 11.03 3.84
CA GLN A 919 -39.31 9.92 3.71
C GLN A 919 -37.88 10.36 4.00
N LYS A 920 -37.21 9.64 4.88
CA LYS A 920 -35.88 10.01 5.40
C LYS A 920 -34.87 8.93 5.09
N LEU A 921 -33.71 9.33 4.60
CA LEU A 921 -32.54 8.50 4.43
C LEU A 921 -31.39 9.10 5.26
N THR A 922 -30.80 8.31 6.14
CA THR A 922 -29.63 8.72 6.91
C THR A 922 -28.49 7.74 6.65
N PHE A 923 -27.32 8.25 6.35
CA PHE A 923 -26.11 7.45 6.25
C PHE A 923 -24.99 8.07 7.09
N MET A 924 -24.26 7.21 7.77
CA MET A 924 -23.28 7.56 8.80
C MET A 924 -21.97 6.78 8.59
N GLY A 925 -20.91 7.25 9.21
CA GLY A 925 -19.70 6.48 9.34
C GLY A 925 -18.81 6.44 8.10
N ARG A 926 -18.42 5.26 7.66
CA ARG A 926 -17.45 5.01 6.57
C ARG A 926 -17.75 5.80 5.29
N ASN A 927 -19.01 5.80 4.87
CA ASN A 927 -19.42 6.47 3.64
C ASN A 927 -19.29 7.99 3.67
N VAL A 928 -19.14 8.56 4.87
CA VAL A 928 -19.03 10.01 5.09
C VAL A 928 -17.57 10.43 5.22
N LEU A 929 -16.74 9.58 5.77
CA LEU A 929 -15.31 9.85 6.01
C LEU A 929 -14.53 10.12 4.72
N ALA A 930 -15.04 9.61 3.61
CA ALA A 930 -14.52 9.82 2.28
C ALA A 930 -14.77 11.22 1.72
N LEU A 931 -15.78 11.91 2.22
CA LEU A 931 -16.26 13.15 1.64
C LEU A 931 -15.51 14.38 2.14
N GLU A 932 -14.84 14.27 3.29
CA GLU A 932 -14.02 15.36 3.80
C GLU A 932 -12.83 15.67 2.92
N GLY A 933 -12.86 16.84 2.34
CA GLY A 933 -11.74 17.38 1.58
C GLY A 933 -11.73 17.03 0.10
N THR A 934 -12.71 16.30 -0.41
CA THR A 934 -12.90 16.13 -1.84
C THR A 934 -13.87 17.19 -2.36
N ALA A 935 -13.50 17.91 -3.40
CA ALA A 935 -14.40 18.82 -4.12
C ALA A 935 -15.50 18.05 -4.89
N HIS A 936 -15.71 16.78 -4.58
CA HIS A 936 -16.56 15.88 -5.31
C HIS A 936 -18.02 16.02 -4.88
N THR A 937 -18.90 15.89 -5.85
CA THR A 937 -20.35 15.83 -5.61
C THR A 937 -20.69 14.42 -5.12
N THR A 938 -21.20 14.35 -3.90
CA THR A 938 -21.82 13.11 -3.40
C THR A 938 -23.22 13.01 -3.96
N PHE A 939 -23.66 11.82 -4.25
CA PHE A 939 -25.06 11.56 -4.53
C PHE A 939 -25.52 10.25 -3.90
N THR A 940 -26.80 10.21 -3.60
CA THR A 940 -27.48 9.01 -3.15
C THR A 940 -28.82 8.89 -3.83
N VAL A 941 -29.37 7.70 -3.86
CA VAL A 941 -30.65 7.43 -4.49
C VAL A 941 -31.70 7.10 -3.46
N MET A 942 -32.84 7.74 -3.62
CA MET A 942 -34.07 7.43 -2.89
C MET A 942 -35.09 6.85 -3.87
N GLU A 943 -35.93 5.93 -3.42
CA GLU A 943 -36.92 5.23 -4.23
C GLU A 943 -38.32 5.37 -3.65
N GLY A 944 -39.32 4.98 -4.44
CA GLY A 944 -40.72 4.92 -3.99
C GLY A 944 -41.51 6.22 -4.18
N PHE A 945 -41.02 7.12 -5.02
CA PHE A 945 -41.73 8.36 -5.35
C PHE A 945 -42.77 8.12 -6.46
N LYS A 946 -43.90 8.81 -6.35
CA LYS A 946 -45.04 8.60 -7.28
C LYS A 946 -44.83 9.38 -8.56
N PRO A 947 -45.02 8.74 -9.74
CA PRO A 947 -45.01 9.41 -11.02
C PRO A 947 -46.03 10.58 -11.06
N GLY A 948 -45.67 11.67 -11.69
CA GLY A 948 -46.49 12.89 -11.81
C GLY A 948 -46.43 13.82 -10.59
N GLU A 949 -46.03 13.34 -9.39
CA GLU A 949 -45.92 14.18 -8.20
C GLU A 949 -44.59 14.95 -8.18
N THR A 950 -44.58 16.06 -7.44
CA THR A 950 -43.40 16.92 -7.29
C THR A 950 -42.87 16.86 -5.86
N TYR A 951 -41.59 16.71 -5.72
CA TYR A 951 -40.92 16.62 -4.43
C TYR A 951 -39.76 17.61 -4.32
N THR A 952 -39.43 17.98 -3.09
CA THR A 952 -38.17 18.65 -2.74
C THR A 952 -37.39 17.77 -1.77
N PHE A 953 -36.08 17.89 -1.79
CA PHE A 953 -35.17 17.10 -0.94
C PHE A 953 -34.32 18.06 -0.09
N SER A 954 -34.36 17.90 1.22
CA SER A 954 -33.47 18.60 2.13
C SER A 954 -32.30 17.69 2.55
N VAL A 955 -31.09 18.21 2.48
CA VAL A 955 -29.87 17.50 2.86
C VAL A 955 -29.22 18.23 4.02
N ALA A 956 -29.02 17.56 5.14
CA ALA A 956 -28.36 18.09 6.32
C ALA A 956 -27.12 17.26 6.66
N ALA A 957 -26.02 17.92 6.97
CA ALA A 957 -24.84 17.26 7.50
C ALA A 957 -25.00 17.03 9.01
N VAL A 958 -24.45 15.95 9.51
CA VAL A 958 -24.53 15.53 10.91
C VAL A 958 -23.13 15.41 11.51
N ASN A 959 -22.94 15.92 12.71
CA ASN A 959 -21.76 15.68 13.54
C ASN A 959 -22.18 15.19 14.95
N PRO A 960 -21.26 14.85 15.84
CA PRO A 960 -21.58 14.43 17.20
C PRO A 960 -22.28 15.48 18.07
N THR A 961 -22.35 16.75 17.66
CA THR A 961 -23.11 17.82 18.34
C THR A 961 -24.56 17.83 17.89
N GLY A 962 -24.84 17.43 16.67
CA GLY A 962 -26.19 17.37 16.11
C GLY A 962 -26.25 17.52 14.60
N GLU A 963 -27.48 17.65 14.10
CA GLU A 963 -27.77 17.90 12.69
C GLU A 963 -27.64 19.39 12.38
N GLY A 964 -26.90 19.74 11.36
CA GLY A 964 -26.73 21.10 10.88
C GLY A 964 -27.94 21.60 10.11
N ALA A 965 -27.92 22.88 9.72
CA ALA A 965 -28.99 23.43 8.89
C ALA A 965 -29.04 22.70 7.52
N PRO A 966 -30.23 22.31 7.01
CA PRO A 966 -30.35 21.65 5.74
C PRO A 966 -30.20 22.62 4.56
N ALA A 967 -29.67 22.13 3.46
CA ALA A 967 -29.81 22.72 2.14
C ALA A 967 -30.92 21.99 1.35
N VAL A 968 -31.70 22.68 0.57
CA VAL A 968 -32.90 22.15 -0.07
C VAL A 968 -32.78 22.24 -1.60
N THR A 969 -33.18 21.20 -2.32
CA THR A 969 -33.24 21.20 -3.79
C THR A 969 -34.36 22.10 -4.29
N GLY A 970 -34.26 22.51 -5.54
CA GLY A 970 -35.47 22.94 -6.28
C GLY A 970 -36.51 21.82 -6.35
N PRO A 971 -37.77 22.15 -6.71
CA PRO A 971 -38.82 21.14 -6.90
C PRO A 971 -38.46 20.20 -8.08
N VAL A 972 -38.67 18.91 -7.89
CA VAL A 972 -38.39 17.87 -8.84
C VAL A 972 -39.70 17.11 -9.14
N LYS A 973 -40.18 17.17 -10.38
CA LYS A 973 -41.34 16.38 -10.84
C LYS A 973 -40.85 14.98 -11.22
N ILE A 974 -41.50 13.96 -10.68
CA ILE A 974 -41.25 12.56 -11.08
C ILE A 974 -41.88 12.38 -12.47
N PRO A 975 -41.12 11.90 -13.49
CA PRO A 975 -41.67 11.68 -14.82
C PRO A 975 -42.84 10.70 -14.77
N GLU A 976 -43.86 10.97 -15.54
CA GLU A 976 -44.93 10.02 -15.82
C GLU A 976 -44.39 8.92 -16.76
N ARG A 977 -44.77 7.67 -16.53
CA ARG A 977 -44.26 6.53 -17.34
C ARG A 977 -44.65 6.68 -18.82
#